data_7a21b13f91cb31dd77733ba64379834d
#
_entry.id   7a21b13f91cb31dd77733ba64379834d
#
_cell.length_a   1.000
_cell.length_b   1.000
_cell.length_c   1.000
_cell.angle_alpha   90.00
_cell.angle_beta   90.00
_cell.angle_gamma   90.00
#
_symmetry.space_group_name_H-M   'P 1'
#
loop_
_entity.id
_entity.type
_entity.pdbx_description
1 polymer ?
#
loop_
_entity_poly.entity_id
_entity_poly.type
_entity_poly.pdbx_seq_one_letter_code
_entity_poly.pdbx_strand_id
1 'polypeptide(L)'
;KSLISEAKKDKYDEHGYDLDALKYLFREYLTKDDYNEMFKEVSGKQNYASYVYNAPSDKIRDSKYKKCSQEDFCKFTKKFLSKIKPNEKDKPCLDKLLEKCEQNSLCPKQVTTDNRVIPYQLYYVELKKILENACGYLPFLNERDEYGTVADKILSIMKFRVPYYVGPLVDSKKSPNAWLVRKLDGKITPWNFTDMVNEDDSEKAFIRRMTCKCTYVAGQDVLPKYSLLYSKFSVLNEINNIKLNGEPISVQAKQEIYTELFERNKSRVSKKKIRDCLISHGYAADSDEVTGIDDIAKSALRSYHDFKKMLSNGILTEQQVEEIIEHITVTTDNIRLKKWLKTQFPMLADEDVKYITKLKYKDYGRLSRCFLEDVLPVDTKTGEAESDKNIITMLWETNENIMQLLSSKYRYSENIEHMNRQYYALPENHKSMSERLKDMYVPTAVRRAVTRTVDIVKELKKIQGRNPDKIFIEMARGTGETPKGKRTNSRKDQILEHWHGLDNKDINDLKKSGIWEHLDTIDDAKLRSDKYFLYFMQLGRCMYTEKPIPFEEVENEHKWNIDHIWPQAKIKDDSLDNKVLVSSNENGKKSDSYPISDDIRHSMAGLWHSLYKKGLISEKKYQRLTRSTPFTDDELSGFIARQLVETRQSTKAVATLLKEQFPNTEIVYVKAGLVSDFRQEMGMLKCREVNDLHHAQDAYLNIVLGNVYNTRFTKDPLNFVKNNEKYSIKIFQKNSDGKKTGVMTRKVERGGEVAWDPETSFAIVRKMMSKNSIR
;
A
#
# COMPACT_ATOMS: atom_id res chain seq x y z
N LYS A 1 -28.01 20.92 -39.52
CA LYS A 1 -27.78 22.09 -38.63
C LYS A 1 -29.04 22.46 -37.82
N SER A 2 -30.25 22.39 -38.42
CA SER A 2 -31.49 22.72 -37.71
C SER A 2 -31.82 21.77 -36.57
N LEU A 3 -31.75 20.43 -36.79
CA LEU A 3 -32.00 19.41 -35.76
C LEU A 3 -31.00 19.49 -34.58
N ILE A 4 -29.74 19.81 -34.86
CA ILE A 4 -28.73 20.01 -33.81
C ILE A 4 -29.00 21.28 -33.05
N SER A 5 -29.47 22.31 -33.73
CA SER A 5 -29.86 23.61 -33.13
C SER A 5 -31.09 23.46 -32.25
N GLU A 6 -32.13 22.75 -32.71
CA GLU A 6 -33.34 22.44 -31.92
C GLU A 6 -33.00 21.55 -30.73
N ALA A 7 -32.23 20.46 -30.93
CA ALA A 7 -31.83 19.59 -29.85
C ALA A 7 -30.93 20.29 -28.81
N LYS A 8 -30.10 21.23 -29.24
CA LYS A 8 -29.35 22.10 -28.32
C LYS A 8 -30.28 23.02 -27.54
N LYS A 9 -31.21 23.63 -28.22
CA LYS A 9 -32.16 24.57 -27.64
C LYS A 9 -33.06 23.89 -26.63
N ASP A 10 -33.69 22.77 -27.03
CA ASP A 10 -34.58 22.02 -26.16
C ASP A 10 -33.86 21.50 -24.91
N LYS A 11 -32.65 20.98 -25.06
CA LYS A 11 -31.86 20.48 -23.93
C LYS A 11 -31.33 21.60 -23.03
N TYR A 12 -30.98 22.73 -23.60
CA TYR A 12 -30.57 23.92 -22.87
C TYR A 12 -31.73 24.54 -22.12
N ASP A 13 -32.87 24.68 -22.82
CA ASP A 13 -34.07 25.32 -22.27
C ASP A 13 -34.72 24.44 -21.19
N GLU A 14 -34.74 23.12 -21.36
CA GLU A 14 -35.26 22.21 -20.31
C GLU A 14 -34.43 22.23 -19.03
N HIS A 15 -33.11 22.17 -19.11
CA HIS A 15 -32.27 22.17 -17.94
C HIS A 15 -32.05 23.53 -17.31
N GLY A 16 -31.80 24.55 -18.12
CA GLY A 16 -31.63 25.90 -17.64
C GLY A 16 -32.94 26.46 -17.08
N TYR A 17 -34.03 26.16 -17.73
CA TYR A 17 -35.36 26.60 -17.33
C TYR A 17 -35.80 25.95 -16.00
N ASP A 18 -35.63 24.64 -15.85
CA ASP A 18 -36.01 23.94 -14.61
C ASP A 18 -35.17 24.41 -13.42
N LEU A 19 -33.87 24.63 -13.62
CA LEU A 19 -32.99 25.12 -12.57
C LEU A 19 -33.30 26.55 -12.17
N ASP A 20 -33.53 27.42 -13.15
CA ASP A 20 -33.86 28.83 -12.92
C ASP A 20 -35.26 28.99 -12.32
N ALA A 21 -36.21 28.18 -12.75
CA ALA A 21 -37.55 28.11 -12.19
C ALA A 21 -37.51 27.62 -10.71
N LEU A 22 -36.74 26.58 -10.40
CA LEU A 22 -36.54 26.15 -9.02
C LEU A 22 -35.93 27.23 -8.15
N LYS A 23 -34.86 27.88 -8.62
CA LYS A 23 -34.22 28.98 -7.90
C LYS A 23 -35.17 30.14 -7.65
N TYR A 24 -35.97 30.49 -8.67
CA TYR A 24 -36.98 31.54 -8.56
C TYR A 24 -38.03 31.18 -7.52
N LEU A 25 -38.69 30.02 -7.65
CA LEU A 25 -39.74 29.59 -6.73
C LEU A 25 -39.25 29.46 -5.29
N PHE A 26 -38.05 28.90 -5.08
CA PHE A 26 -37.50 28.78 -3.73
C PHE A 26 -37.14 30.14 -3.12
N ARG A 27 -36.65 31.08 -3.90
CA ARG A 27 -36.37 32.44 -3.41
C ARG A 27 -37.63 33.23 -3.04
N GLU A 28 -38.66 33.09 -3.87
CA GLU A 28 -39.89 33.88 -3.70
C GLU A 28 -40.83 33.31 -2.65
N TYR A 29 -40.86 31.98 -2.49
CA TYR A 29 -41.93 31.35 -1.73
C TYR A 29 -41.47 30.56 -0.49
N LEU A 30 -40.15 30.23 -0.35
CA LEU A 30 -39.64 29.56 0.85
C LEU A 30 -39.22 30.56 1.91
N THR A 31 -39.57 30.25 3.15
CA THR A 31 -39.07 30.98 4.32
C THR A 31 -37.58 30.74 4.55
N LYS A 32 -36.95 31.62 5.33
CA LYS A 32 -35.53 31.42 5.72
C LYS A 32 -35.32 30.11 6.48
N ASP A 33 -36.31 29.68 7.25
CA ASP A 33 -36.24 28.42 8.03
C ASP A 33 -36.40 27.21 7.11
N ASP A 34 -37.35 27.25 6.14
CA ASP A 34 -37.44 26.20 5.13
C ASP A 34 -36.15 26.06 4.32
N TYR A 35 -35.54 27.18 3.96
CA TYR A 35 -34.26 27.17 3.24
C TYR A 35 -33.16 26.58 4.08
N ASN A 36 -33.07 26.90 5.36
CA ASN A 36 -32.06 26.34 6.29
C ASN A 36 -32.29 24.85 6.52
N GLU A 37 -33.54 24.39 6.69
CA GLU A 37 -33.87 22.97 6.80
C GLU A 37 -33.47 22.21 5.54
N MET A 38 -33.83 22.73 4.39
CA MET A 38 -33.48 22.19 3.09
C MET A 38 -31.96 22.08 2.93
N PHE A 39 -31.20 23.12 3.28
CA PHE A 39 -29.76 23.15 3.18
C PHE A 39 -29.09 22.14 4.09
N LYS A 40 -29.61 21.93 5.30
CA LYS A 40 -29.12 20.95 6.26
C LYS A 40 -29.27 19.53 5.72
N GLU A 41 -30.38 19.18 5.08
CA GLU A 41 -30.60 17.89 4.43
C GLU A 41 -29.80 17.75 3.13
N VAL A 42 -29.73 18.80 2.33
CA VAL A 42 -29.06 18.83 1.02
C VAL A 42 -27.54 18.70 1.16
N SER A 43 -26.97 19.15 2.26
CA SER A 43 -25.52 18.98 2.50
C SER A 43 -25.06 17.53 2.42
N GLY A 44 -25.96 16.56 2.66
CA GLY A 44 -25.72 15.14 2.42
C GLY A 44 -25.84 14.69 0.95
N LYS A 45 -26.29 15.56 0.04
CA LYS A 45 -26.63 15.24 -1.36
C LYS A 45 -25.79 16.07 -2.35
N GLN A 46 -24.50 15.95 -2.21
CA GLN A 46 -23.41 16.76 -2.77
C GLN A 46 -23.63 17.35 -4.17
N ASN A 47 -24.03 16.52 -5.13
CA ASN A 47 -23.97 16.90 -6.53
C ASN A 47 -25.06 17.89 -6.94
N TYR A 48 -26.14 17.98 -6.18
CA TYR A 48 -27.26 18.82 -6.48
C TYR A 48 -27.31 20.08 -5.61
N ALA A 49 -26.72 20.07 -4.44
CA ALA A 49 -26.70 21.18 -3.51
C ALA A 49 -26.07 22.45 -4.10
N SER A 50 -24.87 22.33 -4.68
CA SER A 50 -24.20 23.47 -5.33
C SER A 50 -24.88 23.90 -6.62
N TYR A 51 -25.54 22.97 -7.28
CA TYR A 51 -26.19 23.20 -8.57
C TYR A 51 -27.51 23.94 -8.43
N VAL A 52 -28.34 23.52 -7.48
CA VAL A 52 -29.69 24.08 -7.27
C VAL A 52 -29.69 25.24 -6.29
N TYR A 53 -28.89 25.15 -5.23
CA TYR A 53 -28.99 26.05 -4.07
C TYR A 53 -27.79 26.97 -3.87
N ASN A 54 -26.84 27.00 -4.79
CA ASN A 54 -25.60 27.77 -4.64
C ASN A 54 -24.87 27.51 -3.31
N ALA A 55 -24.86 26.26 -2.85
CA ALA A 55 -24.20 25.91 -1.63
C ALA A 55 -22.68 26.11 -1.74
N PRO A 56 -21.98 26.60 -0.70
CA PRO A 56 -20.53 26.73 -0.71
C PRO A 56 -19.84 25.41 -1.01
N SER A 57 -18.89 25.41 -1.94
CA SER A 57 -18.20 24.21 -2.44
C SER A 57 -17.41 23.47 -1.37
N ASP A 58 -16.96 24.16 -0.34
CA ASP A 58 -16.20 23.65 0.80
C ASP A 58 -17.06 22.77 1.71
N LYS A 59 -18.33 23.11 1.94
CA LYS A 59 -19.26 22.27 2.71
C LYS A 59 -19.67 21.00 1.98
N ILE A 60 -19.62 21.01 0.65
CA ILE A 60 -19.99 19.86 -0.20
C ILE A 60 -18.85 18.87 -0.34
N ARG A 61 -17.60 19.27 -0.08
CA ARG A 61 -16.40 18.43 -0.14
C ARG A 61 -16.18 17.55 1.08
N ASP A 62 -16.95 17.71 2.15
CA ASP A 62 -16.83 16.89 3.35
C ASP A 62 -17.19 15.43 3.04
N SER A 63 -16.27 14.52 3.34
CA SER A 63 -16.41 13.08 3.09
C SER A 63 -17.56 12.40 3.83
N LYS A 64 -18.16 13.09 4.79
CA LYS A 64 -19.31 12.60 5.57
C LYS A 64 -20.60 12.54 4.73
N TYR A 65 -20.68 13.26 3.63
CA TYR A 65 -21.90 13.33 2.82
C TYR A 65 -21.96 12.24 1.75
N LYS A 66 -23.09 11.57 1.66
CA LYS A 66 -23.33 10.52 0.66
C LYS A 66 -23.80 11.18 -0.66
N LYS A 67 -23.39 10.60 -1.79
CA LYS A 67 -23.93 10.96 -3.10
C LYS A 67 -25.41 10.60 -3.16
N CYS A 68 -26.26 11.54 -3.60
CA CYS A 68 -27.67 11.25 -3.82
C CYS A 68 -27.92 10.70 -5.24
N SER A 69 -28.93 9.83 -5.38
CA SER A 69 -29.43 9.39 -6.67
C SER A 69 -30.37 10.45 -7.27
N GLN A 70 -30.72 10.33 -8.57
CA GLN A 70 -31.74 11.18 -9.23
C GLN A 70 -33.09 11.06 -8.52
N GLU A 71 -33.48 9.85 -8.14
CA GLU A 71 -34.71 9.57 -7.42
C GLU A 71 -34.74 10.23 -6.03
N ASP A 72 -33.64 10.12 -5.27
CA ASP A 72 -33.53 10.80 -3.95
C ASP A 72 -33.62 12.31 -4.08
N PHE A 73 -33.01 12.89 -5.12
CA PHE A 73 -33.06 14.31 -5.38
C PHE A 73 -34.48 14.75 -5.73
N CYS A 74 -35.21 14.03 -6.58
CA CYS A 74 -36.58 14.34 -6.96
C CYS A 74 -37.54 14.23 -5.76
N LYS A 75 -37.43 13.16 -4.96
CA LYS A 75 -38.21 12.99 -3.71
C LYS A 75 -37.96 14.15 -2.73
N PHE A 76 -36.69 14.50 -2.55
CA PHE A 76 -36.30 15.59 -1.68
C PHE A 76 -36.83 16.93 -2.16
N THR A 77 -36.67 17.25 -3.46
CA THR A 77 -37.14 18.51 -4.04
C THR A 77 -38.66 18.62 -4.00
N LYS A 78 -39.39 17.51 -4.26
CA LYS A 78 -40.85 17.47 -4.18
C LYS A 78 -41.37 17.87 -2.79
N LYS A 79 -40.67 17.45 -1.69
CA LYS A 79 -41.03 17.83 -0.31
C LYS A 79 -41.11 19.35 -0.12
N PHE A 80 -40.19 20.10 -0.73
CA PHE A 80 -40.16 21.55 -0.61
C PHE A 80 -41.09 22.24 -1.63
N LEU A 81 -41.18 21.76 -2.87
CA LEU A 81 -42.12 22.26 -3.85
C LEU A 81 -43.56 22.14 -3.37
N SER A 82 -43.90 21.07 -2.67
CA SER A 82 -45.25 20.87 -2.12
C SER A 82 -45.64 21.86 -1.00
N LYS A 83 -44.67 22.54 -0.38
CA LYS A 83 -44.91 23.60 0.62
C LYS A 83 -45.25 24.94 -0.02
N ILE A 84 -44.94 25.13 -1.31
CA ILE A 84 -45.09 26.38 -2.01
C ILE A 84 -46.59 26.63 -2.33
N LYS A 85 -47.09 27.79 -1.98
CA LYS A 85 -48.42 28.27 -2.35
C LYS A 85 -48.26 29.41 -3.40
N PRO A 86 -48.18 29.07 -4.69
CA PRO A 86 -47.89 30.02 -5.72
C PRO A 86 -49.08 30.93 -6.01
N ASN A 87 -48.81 32.12 -6.60
CA ASN A 87 -49.82 32.93 -7.25
C ASN A 87 -50.31 32.24 -8.55
N GLU A 88 -51.39 32.73 -9.15
CA GLU A 88 -51.95 32.16 -10.37
C GLU A 88 -50.98 32.13 -11.55
N LYS A 89 -50.06 33.09 -11.63
CA LYS A 89 -49.07 33.20 -12.69
C LYS A 89 -47.98 32.14 -12.60
N ASP A 90 -47.56 31.77 -11.37
CA ASP A 90 -46.46 30.85 -11.12
C ASP A 90 -46.94 29.41 -10.94
N LYS A 91 -48.24 29.18 -10.76
CA LYS A 91 -48.85 27.87 -10.60
C LYS A 91 -48.51 26.89 -11.73
N PRO A 92 -48.60 27.23 -13.02
CA PRO A 92 -48.25 26.30 -14.09
C PRO A 92 -46.76 25.87 -14.05
N CYS A 93 -45.89 26.75 -13.59
CA CYS A 93 -44.48 26.47 -13.43
C CYS A 93 -44.24 25.45 -12.30
N LEU A 94 -44.90 25.65 -11.15
CA LEU A 94 -44.81 24.70 -10.03
C LEU A 94 -45.36 23.32 -10.40
N ASP A 95 -46.52 23.26 -11.06
CA ASP A 95 -47.17 22.02 -11.48
C ASP A 95 -46.27 21.23 -12.44
N LYS A 96 -45.62 21.87 -13.39
CA LYS A 96 -44.65 21.27 -14.31
C LYS A 96 -43.41 20.71 -13.57
N LEU A 97 -42.90 21.42 -12.57
CA LEU A 97 -41.76 20.94 -11.79
C LEU A 97 -42.13 19.75 -10.88
N LEU A 98 -43.34 19.75 -10.33
CA LEU A 98 -43.88 18.63 -9.54
C LEU A 98 -44.03 17.36 -10.41
N GLU A 99 -44.60 17.52 -11.64
CA GLU A 99 -44.69 16.41 -12.59
C GLU A 99 -43.31 15.83 -12.94
N LYS A 100 -42.33 16.71 -13.21
CA LYS A 100 -40.92 16.24 -13.45
C LYS A 100 -40.32 15.55 -12.26
N CYS A 101 -40.64 15.93 -11.03
CA CYS A 101 -40.23 15.20 -9.84
C CYS A 101 -40.82 13.77 -9.79
N GLU A 102 -42.10 13.62 -10.15
CA GLU A 102 -42.78 12.32 -10.20
C GLU A 102 -42.19 11.39 -11.25
N GLN A 103 -41.83 11.94 -12.39
CA GLN A 103 -41.19 11.23 -13.50
C GLN A 103 -39.69 10.99 -13.27
N ASN A 104 -39.09 11.43 -12.15
CA ASN A 104 -37.66 11.43 -11.88
C ASN A 104 -36.81 12.12 -12.98
N SER A 105 -37.38 13.10 -13.66
CA SER A 105 -36.77 13.82 -14.77
C SER A 105 -36.37 15.29 -14.46
N LEU A 106 -36.51 15.73 -13.20
CA LEU A 106 -36.13 17.07 -12.79
C LEU A 106 -34.61 17.24 -12.74
N CYS A 107 -34.07 18.27 -13.42
CA CYS A 107 -32.66 18.64 -13.43
C CYS A 107 -31.73 17.40 -13.47
N PRO A 108 -31.80 16.51 -14.45
CA PRO A 108 -31.01 15.28 -14.47
C PRO A 108 -29.52 15.60 -14.53
N LYS A 109 -28.73 14.83 -13.78
CA LYS A 109 -27.29 15.05 -13.65
C LYS A 109 -26.59 15.00 -15.00
N GLN A 110 -25.87 16.05 -15.35
CA GLN A 110 -24.99 16.07 -16.52
C GLN A 110 -23.59 15.58 -16.15
N VAL A 111 -22.96 14.84 -17.07
CA VAL A 111 -21.63 14.26 -16.85
C VAL A 111 -20.54 15.32 -16.99
N THR A 112 -20.78 16.38 -17.77
CA THR A 112 -19.84 17.49 -17.99
C THR A 112 -20.50 18.81 -17.64
N THR A 113 -19.87 19.59 -16.76
CA THR A 113 -20.45 20.82 -16.18
C THR A 113 -20.29 22.04 -17.07
N ASP A 114 -19.21 22.17 -17.85
CA ASP A 114 -18.85 23.45 -18.44
C ASP A 114 -19.11 23.55 -19.95
N ASN A 115 -19.06 22.43 -20.65
CA ASN A 115 -19.42 22.38 -22.07
C ASN A 115 -20.60 21.42 -22.24
N ARG A 116 -21.79 21.95 -22.40
CA ARG A 116 -23.02 21.21 -22.68
C ARG A 116 -22.86 20.39 -23.98
N VAL A 117 -22.22 19.22 -23.85
CA VAL A 117 -21.95 18.35 -25.00
C VAL A 117 -23.24 17.68 -25.42
N ILE A 118 -23.57 17.79 -26.69
CA ILE A 118 -24.69 17.06 -27.28
C ILE A 118 -24.38 15.57 -27.21
N PRO A 119 -25.26 14.74 -26.62
CA PRO A 119 -25.07 13.28 -26.63
C PRO A 119 -24.95 12.75 -28.05
N TYR A 120 -24.06 11.76 -28.26
CA TYR A 120 -23.87 11.15 -29.57
C TYR A 120 -25.16 10.48 -30.10
N GLN A 121 -26.08 10.12 -29.22
CA GLN A 121 -27.39 9.60 -29.58
C GLN A 121 -28.19 10.58 -30.47
N LEU A 122 -28.08 11.89 -30.24
CA LEU A 122 -28.74 12.88 -31.09
C LEU A 122 -28.08 12.96 -32.47
N TYR A 123 -26.76 12.88 -32.54
CA TYR A 123 -26.08 12.78 -33.84
C TYR A 123 -26.44 11.50 -34.57
N TYR A 124 -26.69 10.40 -33.85
CA TYR A 124 -27.17 9.15 -34.45
C TYR A 124 -28.56 9.31 -35.06
N VAL A 125 -29.50 9.96 -34.36
CA VAL A 125 -30.84 10.23 -34.86
C VAL A 125 -30.80 11.15 -36.11
N GLU A 126 -29.94 12.19 -36.07
CA GLU A 126 -29.72 13.07 -37.20
C GLU A 126 -29.19 12.29 -38.41
N LEU A 127 -28.12 11.50 -38.22
CA LEU A 127 -27.52 10.71 -39.29
C LEU A 127 -28.52 9.71 -39.86
N LYS A 128 -29.32 9.04 -39.01
CA LYS A 128 -30.35 8.10 -39.44
C LYS A 128 -31.37 8.79 -40.37
N LYS A 129 -31.87 9.96 -40.01
CA LYS A 129 -32.78 10.74 -40.87
C LYS A 129 -32.15 11.19 -42.19
N ILE A 130 -30.87 11.60 -42.12
CA ILE A 130 -30.14 11.98 -43.34
C ILE A 130 -30.01 10.76 -44.28
N LEU A 131 -29.69 9.59 -43.77
CA LEU A 131 -29.55 8.36 -44.57
C LEU A 131 -30.90 7.89 -45.11
N GLU A 132 -31.95 7.91 -44.30
CA GLU A 132 -33.32 7.60 -44.76
C GLU A 132 -33.73 8.47 -45.95
N ASN A 133 -33.47 9.78 -45.91
CA ASN A 133 -33.74 10.69 -47.02
C ASN A 133 -32.78 10.41 -48.21
N ALA A 134 -31.51 10.19 -47.97
CA ALA A 134 -30.47 9.99 -48.97
C ALA A 134 -30.70 8.68 -49.75
N CYS A 135 -31.28 7.66 -49.14
CA CYS A 135 -31.59 6.37 -49.79
C CYS A 135 -32.56 6.54 -51.01
N GLY A 136 -33.35 7.62 -51.00
CA GLY A 136 -34.22 7.96 -52.16
C GLY A 136 -33.45 8.53 -53.35
N TYR A 137 -32.27 9.09 -53.16
CA TYR A 137 -31.47 9.74 -54.22
C TYR A 137 -30.18 8.98 -54.56
N LEU A 138 -29.72 8.14 -53.63
CA LEU A 138 -28.42 7.40 -53.74
C LEU A 138 -28.70 5.90 -53.61
N PRO A 139 -29.00 5.17 -54.70
CA PRO A 139 -29.39 3.79 -54.67
C PRO A 139 -28.36 2.84 -54.01
N PHE A 140 -27.07 3.14 -54.10
CA PHE A 140 -26.02 2.34 -53.50
C PHE A 140 -26.15 2.22 -51.96
N LEU A 141 -26.81 3.16 -51.30
CA LEU A 141 -27.05 3.09 -49.83
C LEU A 141 -27.97 1.94 -49.46
N ASN A 142 -28.80 1.48 -50.41
CA ASN A 142 -29.75 0.35 -50.27
C ASN A 142 -29.10 -1.00 -50.63
N GLU A 143 -27.88 -1.01 -51.21
CA GLU A 143 -27.15 -2.26 -51.46
C GLU A 143 -26.96 -3.01 -50.16
N ARG A 144 -27.28 -4.32 -50.20
CA ARG A 144 -27.30 -5.16 -48.98
C ARG A 144 -26.41 -6.40 -49.12
N ASP A 145 -25.71 -6.74 -48.05
CA ASP A 145 -25.05 -8.01 -47.85
C ASP A 145 -25.55 -8.71 -46.59
N GLU A 146 -24.85 -9.74 -46.13
CA GLU A 146 -25.17 -10.51 -44.93
C GLU A 146 -25.24 -9.67 -43.62
N TYR A 147 -24.61 -8.50 -43.58
CA TYR A 147 -24.55 -7.60 -42.41
C TYR A 147 -25.52 -6.44 -42.49
N GLY A 148 -26.33 -6.30 -43.51
CA GLY A 148 -27.31 -5.22 -43.70
C GLY A 148 -26.99 -4.32 -44.88
N THR A 149 -27.71 -3.19 -44.97
CA THR A 149 -27.52 -2.22 -46.05
C THR A 149 -26.28 -1.36 -45.82
N VAL A 150 -25.80 -0.68 -46.87
CA VAL A 150 -24.71 0.30 -46.73
C VAL A 150 -25.08 1.39 -45.72
N ALA A 151 -26.32 1.87 -45.72
CA ALA A 151 -26.84 2.81 -44.75
C ALA A 151 -26.78 2.28 -43.31
N ASP A 152 -27.13 0.98 -43.09
CA ASP A 152 -27.03 0.32 -41.79
C ASP A 152 -25.56 0.24 -41.32
N LYS A 153 -24.63 -0.03 -42.22
CA LYS A 153 -23.19 -0.09 -41.91
C LYS A 153 -22.63 1.28 -41.51
N ILE A 154 -23.04 2.37 -42.18
CA ILE A 154 -22.67 3.74 -41.82
C ILE A 154 -23.17 4.05 -40.41
N LEU A 155 -24.43 3.68 -40.09
CA LEU A 155 -24.97 3.85 -38.72
C LEU A 155 -24.19 3.00 -37.69
N SER A 156 -23.80 1.78 -38.09
CA SER A 156 -22.99 0.91 -37.22
C SER A 156 -21.62 1.51 -36.90
N ILE A 157 -20.94 2.14 -37.85
CA ILE A 157 -19.67 2.85 -37.63
C ILE A 157 -19.84 3.95 -36.58
N MET A 158 -20.92 4.72 -36.64
CA MET A 158 -21.16 5.78 -35.67
C MET A 158 -21.45 5.25 -34.26
N LYS A 159 -22.18 4.17 -34.14
CA LYS A 159 -22.59 3.55 -32.88
C LYS A 159 -21.49 2.69 -32.25
N PHE A 160 -20.68 2.07 -33.07
CA PHE A 160 -19.66 1.12 -32.62
C PHE A 160 -18.57 1.79 -31.80
N ARG A 161 -18.20 1.14 -30.71
CA ARG A 161 -17.05 1.49 -29.89
C ARG A 161 -16.30 0.21 -29.59
N VAL A 162 -15.01 0.19 -29.89
CA VAL A 162 -14.14 -0.94 -29.46
C VAL A 162 -14.11 -0.94 -27.93
N PRO A 163 -14.46 -2.05 -27.29
CA PRO A 163 -14.34 -2.15 -25.85
C PRO A 163 -12.88 -1.94 -25.42
N TYR A 164 -12.66 -1.16 -24.36
CA TYR A 164 -11.30 -0.80 -23.91
C TYR A 164 -10.46 -2.03 -23.55
N TYR A 165 -11.10 -3.08 -23.08
CA TYR A 165 -10.45 -4.33 -22.72
C TYR A 165 -10.03 -5.18 -23.91
N VAL A 166 -10.57 -4.92 -25.10
CA VAL A 166 -10.13 -5.56 -26.35
C VAL A 166 -8.88 -4.87 -26.90
N GLY A 167 -8.78 -3.56 -26.69
CA GLY A 167 -7.63 -2.75 -27.09
C GLY A 167 -7.59 -2.40 -28.57
N PRO A 168 -6.41 -2.04 -29.05
CA PRO A 168 -6.23 -1.71 -30.46
C PRO A 168 -6.53 -2.91 -31.36
N LEU A 169 -7.30 -2.70 -32.44
CA LEU A 169 -7.63 -3.73 -33.43
C LEU A 169 -6.44 -4.07 -34.35
N VAL A 170 -5.25 -4.09 -33.80
CA VAL A 170 -4.01 -4.43 -34.49
C VAL A 170 -3.54 -5.79 -34.02
N ASP A 171 -2.99 -6.58 -34.91
CA ASP A 171 -2.40 -7.87 -34.59
C ASP A 171 -1.26 -7.70 -33.55
N SER A 172 -1.29 -8.50 -32.49
CA SER A 172 -0.26 -8.49 -31.44
C SER A 172 1.14 -8.80 -31.98
N LYS A 173 1.24 -9.53 -33.11
CA LYS A 173 2.51 -9.77 -33.83
C LYS A 173 3.07 -8.50 -34.47
N LYS A 174 2.20 -7.55 -34.83
CA LYS A 174 2.58 -6.28 -35.50
C LYS A 174 2.79 -5.12 -34.54
N SER A 175 2.29 -5.21 -33.30
CA SER A 175 2.43 -4.16 -32.30
C SER A 175 2.62 -4.73 -30.90
N PRO A 176 3.70 -4.39 -30.19
CA PRO A 176 3.89 -4.82 -28.79
C PRO A 176 2.85 -4.22 -27.84
N ASN A 177 2.05 -3.26 -28.32
CA ASN A 177 1.01 -2.60 -27.52
C ASN A 177 -0.39 -3.18 -27.77
N ALA A 178 -0.54 -4.15 -28.66
CA ALA A 178 -1.79 -4.85 -28.93
C ALA A 178 -1.88 -6.13 -28.09
N TRP A 179 -3.08 -6.44 -27.64
CA TRP A 179 -3.41 -7.66 -26.89
C TRP A 179 -4.67 -8.35 -27.39
N LEU A 180 -5.20 -7.90 -28.53
CA LEU A 180 -6.35 -8.47 -29.19
C LEU A 180 -6.12 -9.96 -29.47
N VAL A 181 -7.09 -10.79 -29.08
CA VAL A 181 -7.16 -12.20 -29.46
C VAL A 181 -8.23 -12.36 -30.54
N ARG A 182 -7.82 -12.90 -31.68
CA ARG A 182 -8.73 -13.14 -32.83
C ARG A 182 -9.34 -14.55 -32.79
N LYS A 183 -10.59 -14.66 -33.25
CA LYS A 183 -11.23 -15.94 -33.58
C LYS A 183 -10.89 -16.35 -35.00
N LEU A 184 -10.92 -15.37 -35.92
CA LEU A 184 -10.69 -15.60 -37.36
C LEU A 184 -9.69 -14.54 -37.88
N ASP A 185 -8.98 -14.92 -38.95
CA ASP A 185 -8.14 -14.01 -39.70
C ASP A 185 -8.98 -13.15 -40.65
N GLY A 186 -8.59 -11.89 -40.85
CA GLY A 186 -9.27 -10.97 -41.76
C GLY A 186 -9.41 -9.57 -41.21
N LYS A 187 -10.14 -8.70 -41.91
CA LYS A 187 -10.40 -7.32 -41.53
C LYS A 187 -11.54 -7.27 -40.53
N ILE A 188 -11.28 -6.67 -39.37
CA ILE A 188 -12.28 -6.43 -38.34
C ILE A 188 -13.06 -5.16 -38.69
N THR A 189 -14.37 -5.25 -38.67
CA THR A 189 -15.32 -4.16 -38.94
C THR A 189 -16.33 -4.04 -37.79
N PRO A 190 -17.08 -2.93 -37.69
CA PRO A 190 -18.11 -2.80 -36.66
C PRO A 190 -19.22 -3.86 -36.69
N TRP A 191 -19.47 -4.46 -37.85
CA TRP A 191 -20.55 -5.43 -38.06
C TRP A 191 -20.09 -6.88 -37.93
N ASN A 192 -18.82 -7.22 -38.12
CA ASN A 192 -18.29 -8.56 -37.91
C ASN A 192 -17.44 -8.72 -36.64
N PHE A 193 -17.44 -7.72 -35.77
CA PHE A 193 -16.58 -7.65 -34.61
C PHE A 193 -16.70 -8.88 -33.69
N THR A 194 -17.93 -9.30 -33.39
CA THR A 194 -18.21 -10.46 -32.51
C THR A 194 -17.74 -11.78 -33.10
N ASP A 195 -17.74 -11.89 -34.44
CA ASP A 195 -17.32 -13.09 -35.14
C ASP A 195 -15.80 -13.18 -35.24
N MET A 196 -15.14 -12.02 -35.34
CA MET A 196 -13.69 -11.91 -35.54
C MET A 196 -12.88 -11.88 -34.25
N VAL A 197 -13.48 -11.38 -33.15
CA VAL A 197 -12.79 -11.10 -31.90
C VAL A 197 -13.24 -12.03 -30.79
N ASN A 198 -12.27 -12.64 -30.12
CA ASN A 198 -12.49 -13.31 -28.85
C ASN A 198 -12.39 -12.27 -27.73
N GLU A 199 -13.54 -11.74 -27.31
CA GLU A 199 -13.60 -10.70 -26.29
C GLU A 199 -13.12 -11.20 -24.92
N ASP A 200 -13.44 -12.45 -24.54
CA ASP A 200 -13.08 -13.03 -23.25
C ASP A 200 -11.55 -13.22 -23.11
N ASP A 201 -10.93 -13.79 -24.15
CA ASP A 201 -9.47 -13.98 -24.13
C ASP A 201 -8.72 -12.66 -24.30
N SER A 202 -9.28 -11.70 -25.04
CA SER A 202 -8.71 -10.34 -25.13
C SER A 202 -8.77 -9.63 -23.78
N GLU A 203 -9.86 -9.78 -23.04
CA GLU A 203 -10.01 -9.26 -21.69
C GLU A 203 -8.99 -9.89 -20.73
N LYS A 204 -8.83 -11.21 -20.76
CA LYS A 204 -7.79 -11.91 -19.98
C LYS A 204 -6.39 -11.42 -20.34
N ALA A 205 -6.11 -11.25 -21.64
CA ALA A 205 -4.82 -10.73 -22.11
C ALA A 205 -4.58 -9.27 -21.64
N PHE A 206 -5.63 -8.44 -21.64
CA PHE A 206 -5.58 -7.08 -21.10
C PHE A 206 -5.24 -7.08 -19.61
N ILE A 207 -5.93 -7.90 -18.82
CA ILE A 207 -5.69 -7.99 -17.37
C ILE A 207 -4.27 -8.49 -17.09
N ARG A 208 -3.82 -9.56 -17.77
CA ARG A 208 -2.43 -10.04 -17.63
C ARG A 208 -1.39 -8.97 -17.95
N ARG A 209 -1.71 -8.06 -18.85
CA ARG A 209 -0.84 -6.94 -19.21
C ARG A 209 -0.86 -5.82 -18.17
N MET A 210 -2.00 -5.60 -17.52
CA MET A 210 -2.19 -4.56 -16.49
C MET A 210 -1.80 -5.03 -15.10
N THR A 211 -1.83 -6.34 -14.84
CA THR A 211 -1.40 -6.94 -13.58
C THR A 211 0.09 -7.27 -13.61
N CYS A 212 0.71 -7.25 -12.45
CA CYS A 212 2.08 -7.74 -12.29
C CYS A 212 2.08 -9.26 -12.21
N LYS A 213 3.21 -9.87 -12.51
CA LYS A 213 3.46 -11.28 -12.18
C LYS A 213 3.77 -11.42 -10.68
N CYS A 214 3.72 -12.66 -10.19
CA CYS A 214 4.06 -12.97 -8.80
C CYS A 214 5.42 -12.41 -8.42
N THR A 215 5.49 -11.87 -7.20
CA THR A 215 6.72 -11.27 -6.67
C THR A 215 7.86 -12.28 -6.53
N TYR A 216 7.54 -13.52 -6.21
CA TYR A 216 8.54 -14.52 -5.84
C TYR A 216 8.72 -15.60 -6.91
N VAL A 217 7.65 -16.06 -7.56
CA VAL A 217 7.69 -17.14 -8.54
C VAL A 217 7.51 -16.59 -9.95
N ALA A 218 8.50 -16.81 -10.80
CA ALA A 218 8.53 -16.28 -12.15
C ALA A 218 7.39 -16.83 -13.03
N GLY A 219 6.86 -15.98 -13.91
CA GLY A 219 5.84 -16.37 -14.88
C GLY A 219 4.42 -16.54 -14.34
N GLN A 220 4.25 -16.68 -13.02
CA GLN A 220 2.98 -16.93 -12.37
C GLN A 220 2.10 -15.68 -12.30
N ASP A 221 0.82 -15.80 -12.62
CA ASP A 221 -0.15 -14.72 -12.46
C ASP A 221 -0.51 -14.51 -10.99
N VAL A 222 -0.78 -13.27 -10.61
CA VAL A 222 -1.18 -12.91 -9.25
C VAL A 222 -2.67 -13.18 -9.03
N LEU A 223 -3.02 -13.55 -7.80
CA LEU A 223 -4.41 -13.75 -7.40
C LEU A 223 -5.16 -12.41 -7.25
N PRO A 224 -6.47 -12.37 -7.54
CA PRO A 224 -7.33 -11.28 -7.13
C PRO A 224 -7.26 -11.06 -5.62
N LYS A 225 -7.37 -9.81 -5.18
CA LYS A 225 -7.31 -9.45 -3.76
C LYS A 225 -8.41 -10.11 -2.91
N TYR A 226 -9.55 -10.40 -3.56
CA TYR A 226 -10.70 -11.05 -2.95
C TYR A 226 -10.79 -12.55 -3.26
N SER A 227 -9.77 -13.16 -3.86
CA SER A 227 -9.64 -14.61 -3.93
C SER A 227 -9.77 -15.21 -2.53
N LEU A 228 -10.41 -16.37 -2.39
CA LEU A 228 -10.56 -17.05 -1.09
C LEU A 228 -9.18 -17.32 -0.48
N LEU A 229 -8.26 -17.88 -1.30
CA LEU A 229 -6.89 -18.18 -0.89
C LEU A 229 -6.11 -16.92 -0.50
N TYR A 230 -6.18 -15.84 -1.30
CA TYR A 230 -5.48 -14.60 -1.00
C TYR A 230 -6.04 -13.91 0.24
N SER A 231 -7.35 -13.97 0.44
CA SER A 231 -8.01 -13.43 1.64
C SER A 231 -7.61 -14.21 2.90
N LYS A 232 -7.57 -15.55 2.80
CA LYS A 232 -7.06 -16.43 3.87
C LYS A 232 -5.61 -16.11 4.22
N PHE A 233 -4.75 -16.02 3.21
CA PHE A 233 -3.36 -15.58 3.37
C PHE A 233 -3.27 -14.24 4.10
N SER A 234 -4.04 -13.25 3.66
CA SER A 234 -3.97 -11.89 4.21
C SER A 234 -4.37 -11.86 5.67
N VAL A 235 -5.44 -12.56 6.05
CA VAL A 235 -5.90 -12.65 7.44
C VAL A 235 -4.86 -13.39 8.30
N LEU A 236 -4.38 -14.56 7.88
CA LEU A 236 -3.39 -15.32 8.63
C LEU A 236 -2.10 -14.54 8.82
N ASN A 237 -1.62 -13.90 7.78
CA ASN A 237 -0.40 -13.08 7.85
C ASN A 237 -0.54 -11.86 8.79
N GLU A 238 -1.75 -11.32 8.94
CA GLU A 238 -2.04 -10.22 9.87
C GLU A 238 -2.13 -10.72 11.31
N ILE A 239 -2.92 -11.78 11.58
CA ILE A 239 -3.12 -12.30 12.94
C ILE A 239 -1.89 -13.00 13.52
N ASN A 240 -0.96 -13.50 12.68
CA ASN A 240 0.31 -14.06 13.13
C ASN A 240 1.25 -13.02 13.78
N ASN A 241 0.92 -11.74 13.70
CA ASN A 241 1.65 -10.70 14.42
C ASN A 241 1.06 -10.39 15.81
N ILE A 242 -0.07 -10.99 16.18
CA ILE A 242 -0.74 -10.72 17.46
C ILE A 242 0.13 -11.21 18.61
N LYS A 243 0.27 -10.36 19.59
CA LYS A 243 1.02 -10.60 20.82
C LYS A 243 0.18 -10.26 22.03
N LEU A 244 0.34 -11.01 23.08
CA LEU A 244 -0.23 -10.77 24.39
C LEU A 244 0.90 -10.39 25.34
N ASN A 245 0.86 -9.21 25.95
CA ASN A 245 1.93 -8.69 26.80
C ASN A 245 3.35 -8.73 26.16
N GLY A 246 3.42 -8.58 24.82
CA GLY A 246 4.66 -8.61 24.07
C GLY A 246 5.10 -9.97 23.55
N GLU A 247 4.53 -11.07 24.04
CA GLU A 247 4.79 -12.44 23.57
C GLU A 247 3.76 -12.91 22.54
N PRO A 248 4.13 -13.71 21.53
CA PRO A 248 3.19 -14.28 20.58
C PRO A 248 2.10 -15.11 21.29
N ILE A 249 0.85 -15.00 20.82
CA ILE A 249 -0.23 -15.87 21.31
C ILE A 249 0.02 -17.32 20.91
N SER A 250 -0.67 -18.27 21.54
CA SER A 250 -0.59 -19.67 21.13
C SER A 250 -1.17 -19.89 19.73
N VAL A 251 -0.70 -20.89 19.00
CA VAL A 251 -1.24 -21.25 17.68
C VAL A 251 -2.74 -21.57 17.78
N GLN A 252 -3.15 -22.26 18.86
CA GLN A 252 -4.54 -22.57 19.09
C GLN A 252 -5.40 -21.32 19.27
N ALA A 253 -4.96 -20.38 20.11
CA ALA A 253 -5.65 -19.09 20.29
C ALA A 253 -5.82 -18.31 18.97
N LYS A 254 -4.79 -18.31 18.13
CA LYS A 254 -4.83 -17.71 16.79
C LYS A 254 -5.87 -18.40 15.90
N GLN A 255 -5.92 -19.74 15.89
CA GLN A 255 -6.86 -20.51 15.08
C GLN A 255 -8.31 -20.26 15.52
N GLU A 256 -8.55 -20.11 16.83
CA GLU A 256 -9.86 -19.72 17.37
C GLU A 256 -10.25 -18.31 16.97
N ILE A 257 -9.34 -17.33 17.06
CA ILE A 257 -9.57 -15.97 16.53
C ILE A 257 -9.96 -16.01 15.05
N TYR A 258 -9.24 -16.78 14.22
CA TYR A 258 -9.56 -16.93 12.81
C TYR A 258 -10.96 -17.47 12.60
N THR A 259 -11.28 -18.59 13.25
CA THR A 259 -12.56 -19.28 13.06
C THR A 259 -13.74 -18.46 13.59
N GLU A 260 -13.63 -17.89 14.78
CA GLU A 260 -14.76 -17.19 15.40
C GLU A 260 -14.98 -15.77 14.87
N LEU A 261 -13.90 -15.03 14.71
CA LEU A 261 -14.03 -13.61 14.38
C LEU A 261 -13.99 -13.34 12.88
N PHE A 262 -13.29 -14.16 12.10
CA PHE A 262 -13.18 -13.94 10.65
C PHE A 262 -14.07 -14.90 9.84
N GLU A 263 -14.13 -16.18 10.19
CA GLU A 263 -14.88 -17.17 9.39
C GLU A 263 -16.36 -17.25 9.78
N ARG A 264 -16.68 -17.15 11.07
CA ARG A 264 -18.08 -17.17 11.54
C ARG A 264 -18.75 -15.81 11.43
N ASN A 265 -18.01 -14.73 11.55
CA ASN A 265 -18.53 -13.38 11.69
C ASN A 265 -18.18 -12.48 10.48
N LYS A 266 -19.21 -11.91 9.84
CA LYS A 266 -19.06 -10.97 8.71
C LYS A 266 -18.64 -9.55 9.13
N SER A 267 -18.75 -9.21 10.41
CA SER A 267 -18.47 -7.85 10.89
C SER A 267 -16.97 -7.58 10.94
N ARG A 268 -16.59 -6.29 10.84
CA ARG A 268 -15.20 -5.89 11.01
C ARG A 268 -14.67 -6.33 12.36
N VAL A 269 -13.48 -6.91 12.37
CA VAL A 269 -12.79 -7.38 13.56
C VAL A 269 -11.99 -6.23 14.15
N SER A 270 -12.30 -5.84 15.37
CA SER A 270 -11.54 -4.84 16.12
C SER A 270 -10.61 -5.50 17.12
N LYS A 271 -9.55 -4.81 17.51
CA LYS A 271 -8.61 -5.21 18.57
C LYS A 271 -9.35 -5.58 19.86
N LYS A 272 -10.42 -4.84 20.18
CA LYS A 272 -11.28 -5.14 21.34
C LYS A 272 -11.94 -6.52 21.21
N LYS A 273 -12.52 -6.86 20.04
CA LYS A 273 -13.13 -8.18 19.82
C LYS A 273 -12.12 -9.32 19.94
N ILE A 274 -10.89 -9.10 19.44
CA ILE A 274 -9.81 -10.08 19.58
C ILE A 274 -9.48 -10.30 21.06
N ARG A 275 -9.35 -9.23 21.83
CA ARG A 275 -9.13 -9.31 23.27
C ARG A 275 -10.27 -10.05 23.98
N ASP A 276 -11.52 -9.67 23.70
CA ASP A 276 -12.69 -10.29 24.29
C ASP A 276 -12.76 -11.81 23.96
N CYS A 277 -12.38 -12.19 22.73
CA CYS A 277 -12.27 -13.60 22.31
C CYS A 277 -11.17 -14.33 23.09
N LEU A 278 -9.98 -13.75 23.26
CA LEU A 278 -8.89 -14.35 24.02
C LEU A 278 -9.27 -14.55 25.50
N ILE A 279 -9.99 -13.58 26.09
CA ILE A 279 -10.47 -13.66 27.47
C ILE A 279 -11.53 -14.76 27.59
N SER A 280 -12.51 -14.82 26.70
CA SER A 280 -13.60 -15.82 26.75
C SER A 280 -13.10 -17.26 26.64
N HIS A 281 -11.94 -17.49 25.99
CA HIS A 281 -11.30 -18.81 25.87
C HIS A 281 -10.22 -19.06 26.94
N GLY A 282 -10.02 -18.13 27.86
CA GLY A 282 -9.05 -18.28 28.96
C GLY A 282 -7.58 -18.11 28.54
N TYR A 283 -7.31 -17.52 27.38
CA TYR A 283 -5.93 -17.22 26.92
C TYR A 283 -5.41 -15.89 27.45
N ALA A 284 -6.30 -15.00 27.89
CA ALA A 284 -5.94 -13.68 28.39
C ALA A 284 -6.77 -13.31 29.62
N ALA A 285 -6.19 -12.48 30.48
CA ALA A 285 -6.87 -11.81 31.57
C ALA A 285 -7.32 -10.39 31.16
N ASP A 286 -8.23 -9.79 31.96
CA ASP A 286 -8.68 -8.40 31.71
C ASP A 286 -7.56 -7.34 31.79
N SER A 287 -6.48 -7.64 32.47
CA SER A 287 -5.31 -6.78 32.58
C SER A 287 -4.35 -6.88 31.40
N ASP A 288 -4.51 -7.91 30.55
CA ASP A 288 -3.55 -8.22 29.48
C ASP A 288 -3.74 -7.31 28.28
N GLU A 289 -2.62 -6.97 27.62
CA GLU A 289 -2.57 -6.08 26.48
C GLU A 289 -2.34 -6.84 25.18
N VAL A 290 -3.27 -6.67 24.24
CA VAL A 290 -3.16 -7.24 22.88
C VAL A 290 -2.44 -6.24 21.99
N THR A 291 -1.40 -6.68 21.29
CA THR A 291 -0.56 -5.88 20.39
C THR A 291 -0.30 -6.59 19.07
N GLY A 292 0.41 -5.94 18.13
CA GLY A 292 0.74 -6.54 16.84
C GLY A 292 -0.37 -6.46 15.78
N ILE A 293 -1.53 -5.86 16.12
CA ILE A 293 -2.63 -5.60 15.18
C ILE A 293 -3.15 -4.17 15.38
N ASP A 294 -3.65 -3.55 14.32
CA ASP A 294 -4.26 -2.22 14.39
C ASP A 294 -5.63 -2.28 15.13
N ASP A 295 -6.17 -1.12 15.51
CA ASP A 295 -7.45 -1.01 16.19
C ASP A 295 -8.60 -1.72 15.46
N ILE A 296 -8.52 -1.77 14.12
CA ILE A 296 -9.40 -2.54 13.25
C ILE A 296 -8.53 -3.32 12.28
N ALA A 297 -8.71 -4.63 12.20
CA ALA A 297 -8.03 -5.50 11.25
C ALA A 297 -8.24 -5.00 9.81
N LYS A 298 -7.16 -4.95 9.05
CA LYS A 298 -7.17 -4.50 7.65
C LYS A 298 -7.69 -5.58 6.71
N SER A 299 -7.42 -6.84 7.05
CA SER A 299 -7.80 -8.01 6.28
C SER A 299 -9.18 -8.52 6.72
N ALA A 300 -9.91 -9.14 5.80
CA ALA A 300 -11.21 -9.74 6.06
C ALA A 300 -11.51 -10.85 5.05
N LEU A 301 -12.36 -11.80 5.41
CA LEU A 301 -12.84 -12.88 4.54
C LEU A 301 -14.14 -12.47 3.81
N ARG A 302 -14.13 -11.31 3.15
CA ARG A 302 -15.35 -10.75 2.53
C ARG A 302 -15.94 -11.69 1.48
N SER A 303 -15.15 -12.16 0.55
CA SER A 303 -15.61 -13.07 -0.51
C SER A 303 -16.11 -14.41 0.05
N TYR A 304 -15.42 -14.96 1.04
CA TYR A 304 -15.90 -16.15 1.75
C TYR A 304 -17.32 -15.95 2.29
N HIS A 305 -17.56 -14.83 2.98
CA HIS A 305 -18.91 -14.53 3.51
C HIS A 305 -19.94 -14.27 2.42
N ASP A 306 -19.55 -13.68 1.30
CA ASP A 306 -20.45 -13.41 0.20
C ASP A 306 -20.88 -14.71 -0.49
N PHE A 307 -20.04 -15.77 -0.52
CA PHE A 307 -20.31 -17.08 -1.10
C PHE A 307 -20.61 -18.19 -0.09
N LYS A 308 -20.55 -17.91 1.23
CA LYS A 308 -20.70 -18.90 2.31
C LYS A 308 -21.95 -19.79 2.14
N LYS A 309 -23.11 -19.21 1.83
CA LYS A 309 -24.35 -19.94 1.62
C LYS A 309 -24.24 -20.95 0.46
N MET A 310 -23.61 -20.57 -0.63
CA MET A 310 -23.45 -21.41 -1.82
C MET A 310 -22.43 -22.53 -1.57
N LEU A 311 -21.35 -22.23 -0.84
CA LEU A 311 -20.35 -23.22 -0.42
C LEU A 311 -20.95 -24.23 0.57
N SER A 312 -21.63 -23.74 1.62
CA SER A 312 -22.19 -24.59 2.68
C SER A 312 -23.30 -25.52 2.16
N ASN A 313 -24.07 -25.08 1.16
CA ASN A 313 -25.13 -25.88 0.53
C ASN A 313 -24.60 -26.77 -0.60
N GLY A 314 -23.30 -26.77 -0.87
CA GLY A 314 -22.69 -27.56 -1.96
C GLY A 314 -23.12 -27.15 -3.38
N ILE A 315 -23.65 -25.91 -3.53
CA ILE A 315 -24.05 -25.36 -4.85
C ILE A 315 -22.81 -25.04 -5.69
N LEU A 316 -21.77 -24.50 -5.05
CA LEU A 316 -20.49 -24.18 -5.68
C LEU A 316 -19.35 -24.79 -4.85
N THR A 317 -18.31 -25.22 -5.54
CA THR A 317 -17.02 -25.61 -4.94
C THR A 317 -16.15 -24.37 -4.72
N GLU A 318 -15.13 -24.44 -3.88
CA GLU A 318 -14.17 -23.36 -3.69
C GLU A 318 -13.49 -22.95 -5.00
N GLN A 319 -13.15 -23.93 -5.84
CA GLN A 319 -12.54 -23.67 -7.16
C GLN A 319 -13.48 -22.88 -8.08
N GLN A 320 -14.76 -23.22 -8.10
CA GLN A 320 -15.77 -22.49 -8.87
C GLN A 320 -15.98 -21.07 -8.34
N VAL A 321 -15.96 -20.90 -7.03
CA VAL A 321 -16.03 -19.57 -6.41
C VAL A 321 -14.80 -18.72 -6.79
N GLU A 322 -13.60 -19.30 -6.79
CA GLU A 322 -12.38 -18.61 -7.22
C GLU A 322 -12.47 -18.14 -8.67
N GLU A 323 -12.99 -18.98 -9.56
CA GLU A 323 -13.21 -18.62 -10.97
C GLU A 323 -14.23 -17.47 -11.12
N ILE A 324 -15.32 -17.53 -10.35
CA ILE A 324 -16.32 -16.45 -10.31
C ILE A 324 -15.72 -15.16 -9.78
N ILE A 325 -14.90 -15.21 -8.73
CA ILE A 325 -14.23 -14.04 -8.16
C ILE A 325 -13.27 -13.41 -9.18
N GLU A 326 -12.50 -14.22 -9.88
CA GLU A 326 -11.61 -13.75 -10.94
C GLU A 326 -12.42 -13.02 -12.01
N HIS A 327 -13.53 -13.62 -12.46
CA HIS A 327 -14.37 -13.04 -13.50
C HIS A 327 -15.05 -11.74 -13.06
N ILE A 328 -15.55 -11.66 -11.82
CA ILE A 328 -16.09 -10.40 -11.25
C ILE A 328 -15.01 -9.32 -11.18
N THR A 329 -13.77 -9.69 -10.86
CA THR A 329 -12.67 -8.73 -10.73
C THR A 329 -12.31 -8.08 -12.06
N VAL A 330 -12.45 -8.85 -13.15
CA VAL A 330 -12.13 -8.44 -14.52
C VAL A 330 -13.30 -7.74 -15.19
N THR A 331 -14.50 -8.33 -15.11
CA THR A 331 -15.65 -7.94 -15.92
C THR A 331 -16.43 -6.82 -15.23
N THR A 332 -16.48 -5.65 -15.84
CA THR A 332 -17.27 -4.49 -15.36
C THR A 332 -18.71 -4.46 -15.91
N ASP A 333 -19.00 -5.22 -16.97
CA ASP A 333 -20.31 -5.31 -17.61
C ASP A 333 -21.18 -6.38 -16.95
N ASN A 334 -22.20 -5.95 -16.21
CA ASN A 334 -23.12 -6.84 -15.51
C ASN A 334 -23.95 -7.72 -16.45
N ILE A 335 -24.23 -7.28 -17.68
CA ILE A 335 -25.02 -8.06 -18.66
C ILE A 335 -24.18 -9.25 -19.14
N ARG A 336 -22.93 -8.97 -19.46
CA ARG A 336 -21.96 -9.98 -19.90
C ARG A 336 -21.67 -10.98 -18.76
N LEU A 337 -21.42 -10.49 -17.55
CA LEU A 337 -21.24 -11.34 -16.37
C LEU A 337 -22.44 -12.25 -16.12
N LYS A 338 -23.67 -11.73 -16.23
CA LYS A 338 -24.89 -12.51 -16.08
C LYS A 338 -25.01 -13.63 -17.14
N LYS A 339 -24.69 -13.31 -18.40
CA LYS A 339 -24.69 -14.29 -19.49
C LYS A 339 -23.66 -15.39 -19.23
N TRP A 340 -22.46 -15.02 -18.86
CA TRP A 340 -21.37 -15.95 -18.53
C TRP A 340 -21.74 -16.86 -17.37
N LEU A 341 -22.26 -16.33 -16.26
CA LEU A 341 -22.69 -17.12 -15.10
C LEU A 341 -23.76 -18.16 -15.49
N LYS A 342 -24.77 -17.79 -16.28
CA LYS A 342 -25.81 -18.71 -16.73
C LYS A 342 -25.28 -19.79 -17.64
N THR A 343 -24.25 -19.51 -18.41
CA THR A 343 -23.65 -20.47 -19.36
C THR A 343 -22.70 -21.43 -18.64
N GLN A 344 -21.83 -20.94 -17.75
CA GLN A 344 -20.81 -21.75 -17.08
C GLN A 344 -21.35 -22.45 -15.83
N PHE A 345 -22.32 -21.86 -15.14
CA PHE A 345 -22.87 -22.35 -13.87
C PHE A 345 -24.41 -22.48 -13.96
N PRO A 346 -24.93 -23.40 -14.80
CA PRO A 346 -26.37 -23.54 -14.99
C PRO A 346 -27.12 -23.99 -13.73
N MET A 347 -26.41 -24.52 -12.71
CA MET A 347 -26.94 -24.86 -11.40
C MET A 347 -27.33 -23.68 -10.55
N LEU A 348 -26.86 -22.46 -10.84
CA LEU A 348 -27.19 -21.27 -10.08
C LEU A 348 -28.63 -20.82 -10.32
N ALA A 349 -29.38 -20.59 -9.27
CA ALA A 349 -30.70 -19.98 -9.36
C ALA A 349 -30.62 -18.52 -9.85
N ASP A 350 -31.68 -18.01 -10.46
CA ASP A 350 -31.73 -16.64 -10.96
C ASP A 350 -31.48 -15.60 -9.87
N GLU A 351 -31.84 -15.89 -8.62
CA GLU A 351 -31.58 -15.04 -7.45
C GLU A 351 -30.08 -15.00 -7.12
N ASP A 352 -29.39 -16.13 -7.16
CA ASP A 352 -27.95 -16.23 -6.92
C ASP A 352 -27.16 -15.50 -8.01
N VAL A 353 -27.54 -15.68 -9.28
CA VAL A 353 -26.97 -14.93 -10.40
C VAL A 353 -27.17 -13.43 -10.21
N LYS A 354 -28.36 -13.00 -9.77
CA LYS A 354 -28.68 -11.60 -9.47
C LYS A 354 -27.87 -11.04 -8.29
N TYR A 355 -27.61 -11.89 -7.31
CA TYR A 355 -26.76 -11.54 -6.15
C TYR A 355 -25.31 -11.38 -6.59
N ILE A 356 -24.73 -12.39 -7.25
CA ILE A 356 -23.35 -12.41 -7.73
C ILE A 356 -23.04 -11.20 -8.63
N THR A 357 -23.95 -10.84 -9.55
CA THR A 357 -23.77 -9.71 -10.46
C THR A 357 -23.75 -8.34 -9.75
N LYS A 358 -24.19 -8.26 -8.49
CA LYS A 358 -24.11 -7.04 -7.68
C LYS A 358 -22.80 -6.93 -6.90
N LEU A 359 -22.07 -8.05 -6.75
CA LEU A 359 -20.79 -8.06 -6.07
C LEU A 359 -19.76 -7.24 -6.89
N LYS A 360 -18.88 -6.55 -6.19
CA LYS A 360 -17.82 -5.76 -6.82
C LYS A 360 -16.51 -6.02 -6.10
N TYR A 361 -15.64 -6.73 -6.77
CA TYR A 361 -14.27 -6.96 -6.36
C TYR A 361 -13.34 -6.16 -7.26
N LYS A 362 -12.26 -5.66 -6.70
CA LYS A 362 -11.28 -4.84 -7.40
C LYS A 362 -9.90 -5.16 -6.89
N ASP A 363 -8.92 -4.87 -7.71
CA ASP A 363 -7.50 -5.02 -7.43
C ASP A 363 -7.03 -6.49 -7.40
N TYR A 364 -5.74 -6.61 -7.67
CA TYR A 364 -5.01 -7.86 -7.60
C TYR A 364 -4.02 -7.83 -6.43
N GLY A 365 -3.70 -8.99 -5.90
CA GLY A 365 -2.63 -9.20 -4.97
C GLY A 365 -1.26 -9.11 -5.64
N ARG A 366 -0.23 -9.58 -4.94
CA ARG A 366 1.14 -9.65 -5.46
C ARG A 366 1.72 -11.07 -5.43
N LEU A 367 0.92 -12.01 -5.02
CA LEU A 367 1.30 -13.41 -4.86
C LEU A 367 0.41 -14.28 -5.75
N SER A 368 1.00 -15.34 -6.29
CA SER A 368 0.30 -16.37 -7.06
C SER A 368 -0.20 -17.48 -6.16
N ARG A 369 -1.11 -18.31 -6.69
CA ARG A 369 -1.53 -19.57 -6.07
C ARG A 369 -0.33 -20.49 -5.88
N CYS A 370 0.48 -20.66 -6.91
CA CYS A 370 1.70 -21.45 -6.87
C CYS A 370 2.64 -21.04 -5.72
N PHE A 371 2.81 -19.74 -5.45
CA PHE A 371 3.62 -19.29 -4.32
C PHE A 371 3.04 -19.71 -2.97
N LEU A 372 1.72 -19.69 -2.81
CA LEU A 372 1.06 -19.99 -1.54
C LEU A 372 0.91 -21.49 -1.27
N GLU A 373 0.70 -22.29 -2.32
CA GLU A 373 0.36 -23.71 -2.21
C GLU A 373 1.46 -24.66 -2.64
N ASP A 374 2.36 -24.27 -3.61
CA ASP A 374 3.34 -25.20 -4.20
C ASP A 374 4.78 -24.93 -3.75
N VAL A 375 5.07 -23.77 -3.16
CA VAL A 375 6.40 -23.46 -2.63
C VAL A 375 6.59 -24.15 -1.28
N LEU A 376 7.62 -25.01 -1.18
CA LEU A 376 7.91 -25.86 -0.04
C LEU A 376 9.28 -25.50 0.58
N PRO A 377 9.48 -25.71 1.88
CA PRO A 377 10.81 -25.57 2.49
C PRO A 377 11.70 -26.75 2.09
N VAL A 378 13.01 -26.51 2.09
CA VAL A 378 14.00 -27.54 1.78
C VAL A 378 14.59 -28.08 3.08
N ASP A 379 14.49 -29.38 3.32
CA ASP A 379 15.08 -30.02 4.49
C ASP A 379 16.62 -29.84 4.52
N THR A 380 17.15 -29.54 5.69
CA THR A 380 18.59 -29.25 5.87
C THR A 380 19.47 -30.47 5.77
N LYS A 381 18.92 -31.69 5.98
CA LYS A 381 19.66 -32.93 6.02
C LYS A 381 19.59 -33.68 4.69
N THR A 382 18.40 -33.73 4.09
CA THR A 382 18.17 -34.50 2.85
C THR A 382 18.31 -33.62 1.61
N GLY A 383 18.12 -32.30 1.72
CA GLY A 383 18.06 -31.38 0.57
C GLY A 383 16.78 -31.51 -0.25
N GLU A 384 15.81 -32.31 0.21
CA GLU A 384 14.53 -32.51 -0.44
C GLU A 384 13.46 -31.57 0.08
N ALA A 385 12.42 -31.30 -0.73
CA ALA A 385 11.29 -30.47 -0.33
C ALA A 385 10.35 -31.24 0.61
N GLU A 386 9.93 -30.58 1.72
CA GLU A 386 9.00 -31.16 2.68
C GLU A 386 7.56 -30.99 2.19
N SER A 387 6.89 -32.09 1.81
CA SER A 387 5.64 -32.09 1.04
C SER A 387 4.43 -31.40 1.69
N ASP A 388 4.38 -31.32 3.02
CA ASP A 388 3.18 -30.86 3.73
C ASP A 388 3.29 -29.44 4.32
N LYS A 389 4.39 -28.73 4.06
CA LYS A 389 4.71 -27.44 4.69
C LYS A 389 4.71 -26.28 3.70
N ASN A 390 3.67 -26.17 2.87
CA ASN A 390 3.53 -25.00 2.01
C ASN A 390 3.29 -23.70 2.80
N ILE A 391 3.41 -22.57 2.15
CA ILE A 391 3.31 -21.24 2.80
C ILE A 391 1.99 -21.07 3.56
N ILE A 392 0.85 -21.45 2.95
CA ILE A 392 -0.46 -21.26 3.60
C ILE A 392 -0.67 -22.19 4.80
N THR A 393 -0.15 -23.42 4.73
CA THR A 393 -0.17 -24.37 5.85
C THR A 393 0.69 -23.86 6.99
N MET A 394 1.89 -23.40 6.71
CA MET A 394 2.77 -22.87 7.76
C MET A 394 2.26 -21.59 8.41
N LEU A 395 1.58 -20.73 7.67
CA LEU A 395 0.88 -19.58 8.26
C LEU A 395 -0.26 -20.01 9.19
N TRP A 396 -0.89 -21.16 8.94
CA TRP A 396 -1.93 -21.72 9.79
C TRP A 396 -1.36 -22.44 11.03
N GLU A 397 -0.30 -23.20 10.86
CA GLU A 397 0.27 -24.05 11.91
C GLU A 397 1.29 -23.34 12.80
N THR A 398 1.76 -22.15 12.42
CA THR A 398 2.74 -21.37 13.18
C THR A 398 2.26 -19.93 13.39
N ASN A 399 2.91 -19.18 14.27
CA ASN A 399 2.71 -17.74 14.42
C ASN A 399 3.70 -16.91 13.59
N GLU A 400 4.35 -17.53 12.61
CA GLU A 400 5.27 -16.84 11.72
C GLU A 400 4.52 -16.11 10.61
N ASN A 401 4.85 -14.84 10.38
CA ASN A 401 4.36 -14.13 9.20
C ASN A 401 5.19 -14.47 7.96
N ILE A 402 4.72 -14.06 6.77
CA ILE A 402 5.38 -14.39 5.50
C ILE A 402 6.86 -13.99 5.46
N MET A 403 7.25 -12.89 6.11
CA MET A 403 8.64 -12.44 6.11
C MET A 403 9.53 -13.33 6.98
N GLN A 404 8.97 -13.86 8.06
CA GLN A 404 9.64 -14.82 8.93
C GLN A 404 9.77 -16.18 8.25
N LEU A 405 8.72 -16.65 7.56
CA LEU A 405 8.78 -17.89 6.78
C LEU A 405 9.82 -17.81 5.65
N LEU A 406 9.95 -16.66 4.99
CA LEU A 406 10.95 -16.45 3.93
C LEU A 406 12.36 -16.16 4.47
N SER A 407 12.57 -16.21 5.80
CA SER A 407 13.90 -16.11 6.38
C SER A 407 14.73 -17.36 6.12
N SER A 408 16.03 -17.26 6.39
CA SER A 408 16.97 -18.40 6.24
C SER A 408 16.64 -19.61 7.11
N LYS A 409 15.79 -19.43 8.14
CA LYS A 409 15.35 -20.50 9.05
C LYS A 409 14.60 -21.61 8.32
N TYR A 410 13.76 -21.27 7.34
CA TYR A 410 12.85 -22.21 6.68
C TYR A 410 13.25 -22.60 5.25
N ARG A 411 14.25 -21.94 4.66
CA ARG A 411 14.84 -22.24 3.34
C ARG A 411 13.84 -22.28 2.16
N TYR A 412 12.72 -21.62 2.24
CA TYR A 412 11.78 -21.46 1.09
C TYR A 412 12.44 -20.78 -0.10
N SER A 413 13.39 -19.86 0.16
CA SER A 413 14.11 -19.14 -0.89
C SER A 413 14.85 -20.06 -1.86
N GLU A 414 15.35 -21.21 -1.40
CA GLU A 414 16.07 -22.17 -2.24
C GLU A 414 15.13 -22.85 -3.23
N ASN A 415 13.95 -23.25 -2.77
CA ASN A 415 12.90 -23.82 -3.63
C ASN A 415 12.41 -22.79 -4.67
N ILE A 416 12.14 -21.54 -4.24
CA ILE A 416 11.77 -20.44 -5.15
C ILE A 416 12.84 -20.22 -6.22
N GLU A 417 14.12 -20.20 -5.84
CA GLU A 417 15.22 -20.05 -6.79
C GLU A 417 15.33 -21.24 -7.75
N HIS A 418 15.04 -22.45 -7.28
CA HIS A 418 15.02 -23.65 -8.10
C HIS A 418 13.89 -23.57 -9.14
N MET A 419 12.66 -23.28 -8.73
CA MET A 419 11.51 -23.10 -9.60
C MET A 419 11.74 -22.02 -10.67
N ASN A 420 12.30 -20.90 -10.25
CA ASN A 420 12.61 -19.80 -11.15
C ASN A 420 13.68 -20.15 -12.18
N ARG A 421 14.72 -20.90 -11.77
CA ARG A 421 15.73 -21.43 -12.70
C ARG A 421 15.14 -22.38 -13.72
N GLN A 422 14.26 -23.30 -13.29
CA GLN A 422 13.56 -24.21 -14.20
C GLN A 422 12.69 -23.45 -15.19
N TYR A 423 11.90 -22.50 -14.73
CA TYR A 423 11.04 -21.65 -15.59
C TYR A 423 11.83 -20.96 -16.70
N TYR A 424 12.96 -20.33 -16.37
CA TYR A 424 13.76 -19.60 -17.36
C TYR A 424 14.68 -20.51 -18.21
N ALA A 425 14.85 -21.76 -17.85
CA ALA A 425 15.58 -22.74 -18.66
C ALA A 425 14.80 -23.23 -19.89
N LEU A 426 13.44 -23.09 -19.85
CA LEU A 426 12.60 -23.49 -20.97
C LEU A 426 12.79 -22.53 -22.18
N PRO A 427 12.96 -23.06 -23.41
CA PRO A 427 13.20 -22.24 -24.61
C PRO A 427 12.11 -21.18 -24.84
N GLU A 428 10.85 -21.53 -24.63
CA GLU A 428 9.71 -20.63 -24.77
C GLU A 428 9.72 -19.49 -23.75
N ASN A 429 10.37 -19.66 -22.61
CA ASN A 429 10.50 -18.68 -21.55
C ASN A 429 11.84 -17.94 -21.58
N HIS A 430 12.69 -18.27 -22.57
CA HIS A 430 13.99 -17.62 -22.73
C HIS A 430 13.79 -16.17 -23.20
N LYS A 431 13.63 -15.28 -22.23
CA LYS A 431 13.46 -13.85 -22.46
C LYS A 431 14.78 -13.11 -22.29
N SER A 432 15.00 -12.13 -23.15
CA SER A 432 16.08 -11.17 -22.93
C SER A 432 15.92 -10.48 -21.57
N MET A 433 17.01 -10.02 -20.98
CA MET A 433 16.96 -9.30 -19.69
C MET A 433 15.99 -8.11 -19.71
N SER A 434 15.90 -7.40 -20.85
CA SER A 434 14.96 -6.29 -21.03
C SER A 434 13.50 -6.73 -20.95
N GLU A 435 13.17 -7.90 -21.46
CA GLU A 435 11.83 -8.48 -21.42
C GLU A 435 11.50 -8.99 -20.02
N ARG A 436 12.46 -9.64 -19.34
CA ARG A 436 12.31 -10.04 -17.94
C ARG A 436 12.05 -8.86 -17.01
N LEU A 437 12.77 -7.75 -17.22
CA LEU A 437 12.52 -6.50 -16.48
C LEU A 437 11.14 -5.91 -16.72
N LYS A 438 10.52 -6.18 -17.89
CA LYS A 438 9.13 -5.77 -18.14
C LYS A 438 8.13 -6.62 -17.34
N ASP A 439 8.43 -7.90 -17.15
CA ASP A 439 7.58 -8.80 -16.37
C ASP A 439 7.67 -8.54 -14.86
N MET A 440 8.78 -7.94 -14.40
CA MET A 440 8.98 -7.59 -13.00
C MET A 440 8.28 -6.27 -12.62
N TYR A 441 7.82 -6.18 -11.37
CA TYR A 441 7.26 -4.94 -10.83
C TYR A 441 8.34 -3.91 -10.55
N VAL A 442 8.90 -3.33 -11.63
CA VAL A 442 9.96 -2.34 -11.57
C VAL A 442 9.58 -1.11 -12.40
N PRO A 443 9.58 0.10 -11.81
CA PRO A 443 9.29 1.34 -12.54
C PRO A 443 10.22 1.52 -13.75
N THR A 444 9.73 2.15 -14.82
CA THR A 444 10.48 2.31 -16.09
C THR A 444 11.82 3.02 -15.90
N ALA A 445 11.90 4.00 -15.00
CA ALA A 445 13.16 4.68 -14.68
C ALA A 445 14.19 3.72 -14.07
N VAL A 446 13.72 2.85 -13.16
CA VAL A 446 14.57 1.84 -12.51
C VAL A 446 15.02 0.77 -13.51
N ARG A 447 14.17 0.37 -14.46
CA ARG A 447 14.54 -0.62 -15.51
C ARG A 447 15.77 -0.16 -16.31
N ARG A 448 15.83 1.11 -16.69
CA ARG A 448 17.00 1.67 -17.40
C ARG A 448 18.26 1.60 -16.54
N ALA A 449 18.17 1.97 -15.27
CA ALA A 449 19.30 1.91 -14.34
C ALA A 449 19.79 0.47 -14.17
N VAL A 450 18.88 -0.50 -13.99
CA VAL A 450 19.23 -1.93 -13.87
C VAL A 450 19.91 -2.45 -15.13
N THR A 451 19.37 -2.15 -16.31
CA THR A 451 19.99 -2.57 -17.58
C THR A 451 21.41 -2.04 -17.67
N ARG A 452 21.63 -0.76 -17.38
CA ARG A 452 22.96 -0.15 -17.40
C ARG A 452 23.90 -0.76 -16.36
N THR A 453 23.41 -1.07 -15.17
CA THR A 453 24.21 -1.74 -14.13
C THR A 453 24.71 -3.09 -14.62
N VAL A 454 23.84 -3.90 -15.22
CA VAL A 454 24.25 -5.23 -15.74
C VAL A 454 25.23 -5.08 -16.91
N ASP A 455 25.01 -4.10 -17.80
CA ASP A 455 25.95 -3.83 -18.89
C ASP A 455 27.35 -3.46 -18.35
N ILE A 456 27.43 -2.63 -17.30
CA ILE A 456 28.70 -2.28 -16.64
C ILE A 456 29.37 -3.51 -16.03
N VAL A 457 28.63 -4.36 -15.32
CA VAL A 457 29.20 -5.58 -14.73
C VAL A 457 29.70 -6.55 -15.82
N LYS A 458 28.96 -6.67 -16.94
CA LYS A 458 29.42 -7.45 -18.09
C LYS A 458 30.73 -6.90 -18.70
N GLU A 459 30.88 -5.60 -18.77
CA GLU A 459 32.09 -4.96 -19.26
C GLU A 459 33.26 -5.18 -18.29
N LEU A 460 33.04 -5.02 -16.99
CA LEU A 460 34.03 -5.35 -15.96
C LEU A 460 34.47 -6.82 -16.03
N LYS A 461 33.52 -7.75 -16.28
CA LYS A 461 33.84 -9.16 -16.51
C LYS A 461 34.77 -9.35 -17.71
N LYS A 462 34.52 -8.65 -18.83
CA LYS A 462 35.40 -8.73 -20.01
C LYS A 462 36.80 -8.22 -19.69
N ILE A 463 36.90 -7.09 -18.98
CA ILE A 463 38.18 -6.47 -18.60
C ILE A 463 38.97 -7.39 -17.66
N GLN A 464 38.32 -8.00 -16.70
CA GLN A 464 38.97 -8.85 -15.69
C GLN A 464 39.10 -10.32 -16.11
N GLY A 465 38.47 -10.75 -17.20
CA GLY A 465 38.50 -12.14 -17.69
C GLY A 465 37.74 -13.14 -16.80
N ARG A 466 37.08 -12.69 -15.71
CA ARG A 466 36.33 -13.54 -14.77
C ARG A 466 35.08 -12.86 -14.23
N ASN A 467 34.16 -13.67 -13.66
CA ASN A 467 33.01 -13.13 -12.93
C ASN A 467 33.48 -12.44 -11.64
N PRO A 468 32.76 -11.41 -11.15
CA PRO A 468 33.00 -10.90 -9.80
C PRO A 468 32.68 -11.96 -8.75
N ASP A 469 33.45 -12.02 -7.68
CA ASP A 469 33.20 -12.95 -6.58
C ASP A 469 31.98 -12.49 -5.76
N LYS A 470 31.85 -11.17 -5.57
CA LYS A 470 30.75 -10.55 -4.83
C LYS A 470 30.22 -9.31 -5.56
N ILE A 471 28.89 -9.09 -5.50
CA ILE A 471 28.23 -7.84 -5.92
C ILE A 471 27.50 -7.27 -4.71
N PHE A 472 27.79 -6.01 -4.36
CA PHE A 472 27.21 -5.34 -3.22
C PHE A 472 26.05 -4.44 -3.68
N ILE A 473 24.88 -4.62 -3.09
CA ILE A 473 23.67 -3.85 -3.43
C ILE A 473 23.24 -3.04 -2.21
N GLU A 474 23.27 -1.70 -2.34
CA GLU A 474 22.77 -0.82 -1.28
C GLU A 474 21.24 -0.91 -1.19
N MET A 475 20.75 -1.23 0.01
CA MET A 475 19.33 -1.20 0.30
C MET A 475 18.85 0.25 0.45
N ALA A 476 17.82 0.65 -0.28
CA ALA A 476 17.28 1.99 -0.16
C ALA A 476 16.64 2.24 1.23
N ARG A 477 16.77 3.47 1.76
CA ARG A 477 16.09 3.84 3.03
C ARG A 477 14.57 3.73 2.86
N GLY A 478 13.88 3.09 3.82
CA GLY A 478 12.44 3.12 3.93
C GLY A 478 11.99 4.51 4.37
N THR A 479 11.66 5.38 3.45
CA THR A 479 10.65 6.38 3.76
C THR A 479 9.35 5.60 3.87
N GLY A 480 8.79 5.50 5.10
CA GLY A 480 7.43 5.01 5.26
C GLY A 480 6.58 5.72 4.21
N GLU A 481 5.74 4.96 3.50
CA GLU A 481 4.83 5.54 2.52
C GLU A 481 3.95 6.54 3.26
N THR A 482 4.32 7.81 3.21
CA THR A 482 3.36 8.88 3.50
C THR A 482 2.27 8.76 2.44
N PRO A 483 0.99 8.59 2.84
CA PRO A 483 -0.11 8.51 1.90
C PRO A 483 -0.03 9.72 0.95
N LYS A 484 0.12 9.47 -0.35
CA LYS A 484 0.11 10.54 -1.36
C LYS A 484 -1.16 11.36 -1.20
N GLY A 485 -1.04 12.63 -0.81
CA GLY A 485 -2.13 13.58 -0.79
C GLY A 485 -2.52 14.16 0.57
N LYS A 486 -1.97 13.71 1.70
CA LYS A 486 -2.09 14.47 2.95
C LYS A 486 -0.88 15.38 3.11
N ARG A 487 -1.10 16.70 3.17
CA ARG A 487 -0.12 17.64 3.72
C ARG A 487 0.31 17.06 5.06
N THR A 488 1.58 16.83 5.24
CA THR A 488 2.16 16.50 6.55
C THR A 488 1.87 17.68 7.46
N ASN A 489 1.07 17.48 8.50
CA ASN A 489 0.87 18.49 9.53
C ASN A 489 2.23 18.91 10.06
N SER A 490 2.41 20.19 10.34
CA SER A 490 3.63 20.67 10.99
C SER A 490 3.81 19.91 12.33
N ARG A 491 5.04 19.80 12.84
CA ARG A 491 5.25 19.18 14.16
C ARG A 491 4.49 19.94 15.27
N LYS A 492 4.30 21.23 15.10
CA LYS A 492 3.47 22.03 15.99
C LYS A 492 2.01 21.59 15.97
N ASP A 493 1.45 21.39 14.77
CA ASP A 493 0.08 20.89 14.63
C ASP A 493 -0.08 19.47 15.23
N GLN A 494 0.91 18.61 15.06
CA GLN A 494 0.90 17.27 15.67
C GLN A 494 0.89 17.33 17.20
N ILE A 495 1.72 18.18 17.80
CA ILE A 495 1.74 18.36 19.26
C ILE A 495 0.40 18.91 19.75
N LEU A 496 -0.15 19.91 19.07
CA LEU A 496 -1.45 20.50 19.42
C LEU A 496 -2.59 19.48 19.26
N GLU A 497 -2.57 18.64 18.23
CA GLU A 497 -3.56 17.57 18.03
C GLU A 497 -3.55 16.58 19.21
N HIS A 498 -2.37 16.18 19.70
CA HIS A 498 -2.25 15.34 20.88
C HIS A 498 -2.69 16.08 22.16
N TRP A 499 -2.37 17.36 22.30
CA TRP A 499 -2.75 18.16 23.47
C TRP A 499 -4.24 18.50 23.53
N HIS A 500 -4.97 18.49 22.40
CA HIS A 500 -6.43 18.59 22.40
C HIS A 500 -7.13 17.43 23.12
N GLY A 501 -6.45 16.30 23.29
CA GLY A 501 -6.93 15.15 24.04
C GLY A 501 -6.66 15.22 25.56
N LEU A 502 -5.95 16.26 26.03
CA LEU A 502 -5.63 16.46 27.46
C LEU A 502 -6.83 17.01 28.23
N ASP A 503 -6.92 16.66 29.50
CA ASP A 503 -7.93 17.24 30.40
C ASP A 503 -7.58 18.70 30.81
N ASN A 504 -8.58 19.41 31.37
CA ASN A 504 -8.41 20.80 31.76
C ASN A 504 -7.34 21.01 32.84
N LYS A 505 -7.05 19.99 33.66
CA LYS A 505 -6.03 20.05 34.70
C LYS A 505 -4.64 20.05 34.06
N ASP A 506 -4.40 19.12 33.13
CA ASP A 506 -3.14 19.04 32.41
C ASP A 506 -2.84 20.32 31.62
N ILE A 507 -3.86 20.86 30.93
CA ILE A 507 -3.73 22.11 30.17
C ILE A 507 -3.36 23.27 31.11
N ASN A 508 -3.99 23.36 32.28
CA ASN A 508 -3.68 24.40 33.28
C ASN A 508 -2.27 24.23 33.84
N ASP A 509 -1.81 22.99 34.08
CA ASP A 509 -0.45 22.72 34.54
C ASP A 509 0.59 23.06 33.46
N LEU A 510 0.32 22.80 32.19
CA LEU A 510 1.17 23.23 31.05
C LEU A 510 1.29 24.77 30.96
N LYS A 511 0.19 25.48 31.18
CA LYS A 511 0.19 26.95 31.20
C LYS A 511 0.94 27.49 32.41
N LYS A 512 0.73 26.93 33.60
CA LYS A 512 1.44 27.36 34.83
C LYS A 512 2.94 27.10 34.75
N SER A 513 3.37 26.02 34.11
CA SER A 513 4.79 25.69 33.93
C SER A 513 5.45 26.43 32.75
N GLY A 514 4.74 27.27 32.01
CA GLY A 514 5.26 27.99 30.85
C GLY A 514 5.47 27.12 29.59
N ILE A 515 5.21 25.81 29.66
CA ILE A 515 5.43 24.88 28.51
C ILE A 515 4.53 25.24 27.35
N TRP A 516 3.31 25.68 27.64
CA TRP A 516 2.35 26.11 26.59
C TRP A 516 2.87 27.33 25.83
N GLU A 517 3.39 28.34 26.55
CA GLU A 517 3.93 29.56 25.95
C GLU A 517 5.20 29.27 25.14
N HIS A 518 6.02 28.32 25.59
CA HIS A 518 7.19 27.87 24.83
C HIS A 518 6.79 27.23 23.50
N LEU A 519 5.70 26.45 23.44
CA LEU A 519 5.22 25.89 22.18
C LEU A 519 4.68 26.98 21.25
N ASP A 520 4.04 28.01 21.78
CA ASP A 520 3.51 29.11 20.96
C ASP A 520 4.61 29.99 20.38
N THR A 521 5.69 30.16 21.09
CA THR A 521 6.81 31.09 20.73
C THR A 521 7.97 30.40 20.00
N ILE A 522 8.09 29.07 20.04
CA ILE A 522 9.20 28.35 19.42
C ILE A 522 9.16 28.45 17.90
N ASP A 523 10.32 28.64 17.28
CA ASP A 523 10.48 28.61 15.82
C ASP A 523 10.23 27.19 15.28
N ASP A 524 9.46 27.08 14.19
CA ASP A 524 9.19 25.83 13.48
C ASP A 524 10.49 25.11 13.05
N ALA A 525 11.57 25.83 12.78
CA ALA A 525 12.86 25.24 12.47
C ALA A 525 13.44 24.44 13.65
N LYS A 526 13.28 24.93 14.88
CA LYS A 526 13.71 24.22 16.11
C LYS A 526 12.84 23.00 16.40
N LEU A 527 11.52 23.07 16.13
CA LEU A 527 10.61 21.93 16.28
C LEU A 527 10.93 20.76 15.33
N ARG A 528 11.70 20.98 14.28
CA ARG A 528 12.21 19.88 13.44
C ARG A 528 13.20 18.97 14.16
N SER A 529 13.79 19.44 15.27
CA SER A 529 14.61 18.60 16.15
C SER A 529 13.77 17.62 16.95
N ASP A 530 14.20 16.37 17.02
CA ASP A 530 13.54 15.34 17.84
C ASP A 530 13.57 15.68 19.33
N LYS A 531 14.59 16.43 19.81
CA LYS A 531 14.69 16.84 21.21
C LYS A 531 13.49 17.69 21.63
N TYR A 532 13.18 18.75 20.87
CA TYR A 532 12.04 19.63 21.18
C TYR A 532 10.70 18.91 21.00
N PHE A 533 10.56 18.09 19.96
CA PHE A 533 9.34 17.31 19.79
C PHE A 533 9.10 16.37 20.98
N LEU A 534 10.13 15.64 21.42
CA LEU A 534 10.05 14.77 22.59
C LEU A 534 9.80 15.56 23.88
N TYR A 535 10.41 16.73 24.03
CA TYR A 535 10.18 17.62 25.17
C TYR A 535 8.69 17.92 25.35
N PHE A 536 8.02 18.37 24.30
CA PHE A 536 6.59 18.68 24.35
C PHE A 536 5.71 17.43 24.51
N MET A 537 6.04 16.33 23.85
CA MET A 537 5.29 15.06 24.00
C MET A 537 5.48 14.42 25.39
N GLN A 538 6.56 14.73 26.10
CA GLN A 538 6.84 14.29 27.47
C GLN A 538 6.40 15.30 28.53
N LEU A 539 5.66 16.36 28.14
CA LEU A 539 5.20 17.43 29.00
C LEU A 539 6.33 18.05 29.81
N GLY A 540 7.49 18.28 29.17
CA GLY A 540 8.67 18.89 29.77
C GLY A 540 9.36 18.05 30.84
N ARG A 541 9.16 16.73 30.89
CA ARG A 541 9.71 15.83 31.92
C ARG A 541 10.69 14.81 31.35
N CYS A 542 11.69 14.47 32.17
CA CYS A 542 12.62 13.38 31.88
C CYS A 542 11.93 12.02 31.97
N MET A 543 12.06 11.17 30.95
CA MET A 543 11.39 9.86 30.91
C MET A 543 11.90 8.83 31.93
N TYR A 544 13.09 9.06 32.54
CA TYR A 544 13.67 8.09 33.48
C TYR A 544 13.73 8.60 34.93
N THR A 545 13.43 9.89 35.18
CA THR A 545 13.49 10.47 36.54
C THR A 545 12.28 11.31 36.88
N GLU A 546 11.36 11.57 35.94
CA GLU A 546 10.23 12.49 36.04
C GLU A 546 10.61 13.96 36.35
N LYS A 547 11.90 14.26 36.51
CA LYS A 547 12.36 15.63 36.80
C LYS A 547 11.98 16.58 35.67
N PRO A 548 11.56 17.81 35.97
CA PRO A 548 11.28 18.82 34.96
C PRO A 548 12.56 19.19 34.22
N ILE A 549 12.42 19.38 32.90
CA ILE A 549 13.49 19.83 32.01
C ILE A 549 13.28 21.31 31.75
N PRO A 550 14.20 22.20 32.15
CA PRO A 550 14.11 23.61 31.79
C PRO A 550 14.20 23.77 30.26
N PHE A 551 13.32 24.59 29.68
CA PHE A 551 13.24 24.74 28.23
C PHE A 551 14.54 25.26 27.62
N GLU A 552 15.22 26.18 28.28
CA GLU A 552 16.48 26.75 27.85
C GLU A 552 17.65 25.76 27.86
N GLU A 553 17.49 24.65 28.60
CA GLU A 553 18.51 23.61 28.71
C GLU A 553 18.29 22.41 27.80
N VAL A 554 17.19 22.35 27.05
CA VAL A 554 16.86 21.22 26.18
C VAL A 554 18.00 20.88 25.21
N GLU A 555 18.70 21.88 24.68
CA GLU A 555 19.83 21.68 23.76
C GLU A 555 21.14 21.32 24.46
N ASN A 556 21.23 21.47 25.79
CA ASN A 556 22.44 21.16 26.52
C ASN A 556 22.69 19.66 26.59
N GLU A 557 23.59 19.17 25.73
CA GLU A 557 23.93 17.75 25.63
C GLU A 557 24.65 17.17 26.86
N HIS A 558 25.24 18.03 27.71
CA HIS A 558 25.82 17.59 28.97
C HIS A 558 24.76 17.27 30.03
N LYS A 559 23.55 17.81 29.88
CA LYS A 559 22.46 17.60 30.83
C LYS A 559 21.36 16.67 30.29
N TRP A 560 20.98 16.83 29.01
CA TRP A 560 19.84 16.15 28.41
C TRP A 560 20.20 15.52 27.10
N ASN A 561 19.88 14.21 26.93
CA ASN A 561 20.18 13.43 25.75
C ASN A 561 18.95 12.67 25.25
N ILE A 562 18.92 12.39 23.96
CA ILE A 562 17.99 11.42 23.41
C ILE A 562 18.57 10.02 23.66
N ASP A 563 17.86 9.20 24.42
CA ASP A 563 18.16 7.78 24.53
C ASP A 563 17.30 6.96 23.58
N HIS A 564 17.86 5.83 23.13
CA HIS A 564 17.15 4.81 22.38
C HIS A 564 16.74 3.70 23.34
N ILE A 565 15.41 3.52 23.55
CA ILE A 565 14.86 2.51 24.46
C ILE A 565 15.43 1.13 24.12
N TRP A 566 15.30 0.71 22.87
CA TRP A 566 16.02 -0.44 22.31
C TRP A 566 17.40 0.00 21.87
N PRO A 567 18.49 -0.59 22.41
CA PRO A 567 19.84 -0.13 22.14
C PRO A 567 20.19 -0.16 20.66
N GLN A 568 20.77 0.91 20.15
CA GLN A 568 21.27 0.95 18.77
C GLN A 568 22.39 -0.05 18.49
N ALA A 569 23.02 -0.58 19.52
CA ALA A 569 23.99 -1.65 19.41
C ALA A 569 23.35 -2.97 18.92
N LYS A 570 22.07 -3.17 19.18
CA LYS A 570 21.32 -4.39 18.82
C LYS A 570 20.44 -4.18 17.59
N ILE A 571 19.81 -3.01 17.46
CA ILE A 571 18.91 -2.68 16.34
C ILE A 571 19.04 -1.20 15.96
N LYS A 572 19.11 -0.90 14.66
CA LYS A 572 19.06 0.48 14.16
C LYS A 572 17.60 0.89 13.95
N ASP A 573 16.97 1.41 15.01
CA ASP A 573 15.62 1.97 14.98
C ASP A 573 15.65 3.41 15.50
N ASP A 574 15.60 4.37 14.59
CA ASP A 574 15.59 5.82 14.86
C ASP A 574 14.18 6.40 14.89
N SER A 575 13.14 5.58 14.97
CA SER A 575 11.75 6.04 15.08
C SER A 575 11.53 6.79 16.42
N LEU A 576 10.56 7.71 16.42
CA LEU A 576 10.15 8.40 17.64
C LEU A 576 9.62 7.44 18.72
N ASP A 577 9.13 6.27 18.31
CA ASP A 577 8.73 5.17 19.23
C ASP A 577 9.90 4.54 19.98
N ASN A 578 11.12 4.74 19.50
CA ASN A 578 12.33 4.24 20.14
C ASN A 578 13.15 5.33 20.84
N LYS A 579 12.73 6.59 20.78
CA LYS A 579 13.47 7.74 21.33
C LYS A 579 12.77 8.34 22.53
N VAL A 580 13.53 8.64 23.57
CA VAL A 580 13.08 9.39 24.76
C VAL A 580 14.09 10.45 25.13
N LEU A 581 13.61 11.58 25.66
CA LEU A 581 14.46 12.63 26.20
C LEU A 581 14.69 12.36 27.69
N VAL A 582 15.94 12.23 28.09
CA VAL A 582 16.36 11.82 29.43
C VAL A 582 17.58 12.60 29.90
N SER A 583 17.89 12.55 31.21
CA SER A 583 19.13 13.12 31.72
C SER A 583 20.35 12.33 31.20
N SER A 584 21.45 13.03 30.92
CA SER A 584 22.71 12.45 30.45
C SER A 584 23.25 11.40 31.41
N ASN A 585 23.07 11.62 32.72
CA ASN A 585 23.50 10.69 33.75
C ASN A 585 22.77 9.34 33.65
N GLU A 586 21.43 9.34 33.54
CA GLU A 586 20.64 8.10 33.41
C GLU A 586 20.87 7.41 32.06
N ASN A 587 21.05 8.19 31.00
CA ASN A 587 21.44 7.64 29.70
C ASN A 587 22.78 6.92 29.78
N GLY A 588 23.76 7.54 30.46
CA GLY A 588 25.06 6.90 30.65
C GLY A 588 25.02 5.63 31.49
N LYS A 589 24.21 5.59 32.56
CA LYS A 589 24.00 4.39 33.37
C LYS A 589 23.33 3.26 32.59
N LYS A 590 22.29 3.58 31.79
CA LYS A 590 21.61 2.59 30.97
C LYS A 590 22.49 2.03 29.86
N SER A 591 23.27 2.90 29.19
CA SER A 591 24.15 2.49 28.08
C SER A 591 23.42 1.64 27.04
N ASP A 592 23.93 0.48 26.68
CA ASP A 592 23.32 -0.48 25.75
C ASP A 592 22.49 -1.58 26.44
N SER A 593 22.11 -1.40 27.70
CA SER A 593 21.34 -2.36 28.46
C SER A 593 19.85 -2.32 28.06
N TYR A 594 19.23 -3.48 27.95
CA TYR A 594 17.80 -3.66 27.78
C TYR A 594 17.39 -5.04 28.35
N PRO A 595 16.29 -5.13 29.07
CA PRO A 595 15.29 -4.10 29.39
C PRO A 595 15.87 -2.95 30.26
N ILE A 596 15.09 -1.86 30.38
CA ILE A 596 15.38 -0.76 31.30
C ILE A 596 15.41 -1.32 32.73
N SER A 597 16.28 -0.82 33.59
CA SER A 597 16.43 -1.32 34.97
C SER A 597 15.10 -1.32 35.72
N ASP A 598 14.92 -2.31 36.61
CA ASP A 598 13.70 -2.49 37.40
C ASP A 598 13.36 -1.26 38.24
N ASP A 599 14.37 -0.60 38.81
CA ASP A 599 14.18 0.62 39.61
C ASP A 599 13.51 1.74 38.78
N ILE A 600 14.01 1.98 37.55
CA ILE A 600 13.43 2.99 36.66
C ILE A 600 12.03 2.54 36.21
N ARG A 601 11.83 1.27 35.86
CA ARG A 601 10.53 0.78 35.40
C ARG A 601 9.47 0.91 36.49
N HIS A 602 9.78 0.56 37.72
CA HIS A 602 8.83 0.69 38.83
C HIS A 602 8.54 2.15 39.19
N SER A 603 9.58 2.99 39.26
CA SER A 603 9.42 4.40 39.63
C SER A 603 8.68 5.20 38.56
N MET A 604 8.85 4.86 37.27
CA MET A 604 8.28 5.60 36.14
C MET A 604 6.97 5.00 35.59
N ALA A 605 6.52 3.86 36.10
CA ALA A 605 5.33 3.17 35.62
C ALA A 605 4.10 4.07 35.55
N GLY A 606 3.88 4.89 36.59
CA GLY A 606 2.77 5.85 36.66
C GLY A 606 2.84 6.93 35.59
N LEU A 607 4.02 7.52 35.38
CA LEU A 607 4.22 8.55 34.35
C LEU A 607 4.00 7.95 32.95
N TRP A 608 4.63 6.82 32.65
CA TRP A 608 4.49 6.19 31.33
C TRP A 608 3.06 5.75 31.01
N HIS A 609 2.35 5.21 32.02
CA HIS A 609 0.94 4.86 31.86
C HIS A 609 0.06 6.09 31.62
N SER A 610 0.31 7.19 32.35
CA SER A 610 -0.40 8.45 32.15
C SER A 610 -0.19 9.01 30.76
N LEU A 611 1.07 9.07 30.28
CA LEU A 611 1.40 9.56 28.94
C LEU A 611 0.76 8.68 27.83
N TYR A 612 0.73 7.36 28.03
CA TYR A 612 0.08 6.44 27.12
C TYR A 612 -1.43 6.66 27.06
N LYS A 613 -2.11 6.71 28.20
CA LYS A 613 -3.56 6.95 28.27
C LYS A 613 -3.97 8.30 27.66
N LYS A 614 -3.12 9.29 27.75
CA LYS A 614 -3.30 10.63 27.14
C LYS A 614 -2.94 10.67 25.65
N GLY A 615 -2.48 9.57 25.07
CA GLY A 615 -2.09 9.49 23.66
C GLY A 615 -0.80 10.25 23.32
N LEU A 616 0.00 10.64 24.32
CA LEU A 616 1.26 11.37 24.14
C LEU A 616 2.42 10.45 23.77
N ILE A 617 2.33 9.18 24.10
CA ILE A 617 3.24 8.14 23.63
C ILE A 617 2.41 7.02 22.98
N SER A 618 2.97 6.41 21.94
CA SER A 618 2.36 5.29 21.25
C SER A 618 2.35 4.04 22.14
N GLU A 619 1.42 3.13 21.89
CA GLU A 619 1.39 1.80 22.49
C GLU A 619 2.74 1.08 22.34
N LYS A 620 3.34 1.12 21.17
CA LYS A 620 4.63 0.51 20.88
C LYS A 620 5.76 1.09 21.75
N LYS A 621 5.75 2.41 21.97
CA LYS A 621 6.72 3.08 22.87
C LYS A 621 6.50 2.68 24.31
N TYR A 622 5.23 2.65 24.75
CA TYR A 622 4.86 2.22 26.08
C TYR A 622 5.33 0.79 26.39
N GLN A 623 5.08 -0.15 25.47
CA GLN A 623 5.54 -1.54 25.61
C GLN A 623 7.05 -1.67 25.68
N ARG A 624 7.78 -0.91 24.86
CA ARG A 624 9.25 -0.89 24.93
C ARG A 624 9.78 -0.38 26.26
N LEU A 625 9.11 0.61 26.86
CA LEU A 625 9.47 1.15 28.17
C LEU A 625 9.19 0.17 29.32
N THR A 626 8.07 -0.53 29.24
CA THR A 626 7.57 -1.36 30.35
C THR A 626 8.04 -2.83 30.31
N ARG A 627 8.55 -3.30 29.18
CA ARG A 627 9.02 -4.70 29.01
C ARG A 627 10.05 -5.06 30.08
N SER A 628 9.82 -6.21 30.76
CA SER A 628 10.70 -6.75 31.81
C SER A 628 11.64 -7.87 31.33
N THR A 629 11.33 -8.49 30.19
CA THR A 629 12.10 -9.61 29.67
C THR A 629 13.19 -9.14 28.71
N PRO A 630 14.40 -9.73 28.74
CA PRO A 630 15.44 -9.49 27.76
C PRO A 630 14.99 -9.89 26.35
N PHE A 631 15.74 -9.48 25.33
CA PHE A 631 15.54 -9.99 23.98
C PHE A 631 15.82 -11.49 23.93
N THR A 632 14.97 -12.23 23.24
CA THR A 632 15.23 -13.64 22.93
C THR A 632 16.28 -13.77 21.83
N ASP A 633 16.92 -14.95 21.72
CA ASP A 633 17.88 -15.22 20.63
C ASP A 633 17.23 -15.09 19.26
N ASP A 634 15.94 -15.46 19.13
CA ASP A 634 15.17 -15.32 17.90
C ASP A 634 14.95 -13.83 17.54
N GLU A 635 14.63 -12.98 18.50
CA GLU A 635 14.49 -11.53 18.27
C GLU A 635 15.83 -10.92 17.85
N LEU A 636 16.91 -11.26 18.55
CA LEU A 636 18.25 -10.78 18.23
C LEU A 636 18.72 -11.26 16.86
N SER A 637 18.47 -12.52 16.53
CA SER A 637 18.77 -13.08 15.20
C SER A 637 17.95 -12.38 14.11
N GLY A 638 16.66 -12.08 14.39
CA GLY A 638 15.80 -11.31 13.51
C GLY A 638 16.28 -9.86 13.32
N PHE A 639 16.90 -9.25 14.33
CA PHE A 639 17.50 -7.91 14.18
C PHE A 639 18.73 -7.95 13.26
N ILE A 640 19.57 -8.97 13.38
CA ILE A 640 20.72 -9.17 12.48
C ILE A 640 20.24 -9.48 11.06
N ALA A 641 19.30 -10.41 10.91
CA ALA A 641 18.77 -10.79 9.61
C ALA A 641 18.21 -9.56 8.85
N ARG A 642 17.51 -8.64 9.54
CA ARG A 642 17.06 -7.38 8.96
C ARG A 642 18.17 -6.42 8.50
N GLN A 643 19.40 -6.60 8.96
CA GLN A 643 20.55 -5.86 8.44
C GLN A 643 21.09 -6.46 7.15
N LEU A 644 20.88 -7.75 6.92
CA LEU A 644 21.47 -8.53 5.85
C LEU A 644 20.47 -8.86 4.73
N VAL A 645 19.16 -8.73 4.96
CA VAL A 645 18.13 -9.12 4.02
C VAL A 645 17.35 -7.89 3.52
N GLU A 646 17.22 -7.78 2.20
CA GLU A 646 16.37 -6.78 1.56
C GLU A 646 14.92 -7.26 1.46
N THR A 647 13.99 -6.43 1.88
CA THR A 647 12.55 -6.70 1.82
C THR A 647 11.86 -6.04 0.63
N ARG A 648 12.53 -5.14 -0.09
CA ARG A 648 11.95 -4.39 -1.21
C ARG A 648 11.97 -5.17 -2.50
N GLN A 649 10.83 -5.21 -3.16
CA GLN A 649 10.63 -5.94 -4.41
C GLN A 649 11.56 -5.48 -5.55
N SER A 650 11.80 -4.16 -5.67
CA SER A 650 12.67 -3.62 -6.71
C SER A 650 14.12 -4.06 -6.53
N THR A 651 14.63 -4.03 -5.31
CA THR A 651 16.01 -4.46 -5.00
C THR A 651 16.17 -5.97 -5.13
N LYS A 652 15.16 -6.74 -4.70
CA LYS A 652 15.14 -8.19 -4.91
C LYS A 652 15.12 -8.55 -6.40
N ALA A 653 14.31 -7.86 -7.20
CA ALA A 653 14.27 -8.07 -8.64
C ALA A 653 15.65 -7.85 -9.29
N VAL A 654 16.36 -6.78 -8.90
CA VAL A 654 17.73 -6.52 -9.36
C VAL A 654 18.69 -7.62 -8.94
N ALA A 655 18.64 -8.03 -7.68
CA ALA A 655 19.49 -9.10 -7.15
C ALA A 655 19.25 -10.42 -7.88
N THR A 656 17.99 -10.79 -8.11
CA THR A 656 17.63 -12.00 -8.87
C THR A 656 18.22 -11.97 -10.27
N LEU A 657 18.08 -10.86 -10.99
CA LEU A 657 18.65 -10.70 -12.35
C LEU A 657 20.17 -10.80 -12.36
N LEU A 658 20.83 -10.18 -11.38
CA LEU A 658 22.29 -10.25 -11.27
C LEU A 658 22.75 -11.68 -10.96
N LYS A 659 22.05 -12.39 -10.08
CA LYS A 659 22.36 -13.79 -9.74
C LYS A 659 22.17 -14.72 -10.93
N GLU A 660 21.16 -14.50 -11.75
CA GLU A 660 20.94 -15.25 -12.99
C GLU A 660 22.04 -14.99 -14.03
N GLN A 661 22.45 -13.72 -14.20
CA GLN A 661 23.53 -13.36 -15.14
C GLN A 661 24.91 -13.79 -14.65
N PHE A 662 25.11 -13.90 -13.35
CA PHE A 662 26.34 -14.24 -12.67
C PHE A 662 26.12 -15.31 -11.61
N PRO A 663 25.83 -16.58 -11.96
CA PRO A 663 25.38 -17.63 -11.04
C PRO A 663 26.36 -17.92 -9.90
N ASN A 664 27.67 -17.78 -10.15
CA ASN A 664 28.74 -18.04 -9.18
C ASN A 664 29.10 -16.80 -8.33
N THR A 665 28.38 -15.68 -8.50
CA THR A 665 28.63 -14.42 -7.79
C THR A 665 27.75 -14.36 -6.54
N GLU A 666 28.33 -14.06 -5.40
CA GLU A 666 27.60 -13.81 -4.15
C GLU A 666 26.96 -12.40 -4.21
N ILE A 667 25.66 -12.31 -3.93
CA ILE A 667 24.97 -11.02 -3.79
C ILE A 667 24.93 -10.64 -2.31
N VAL A 668 25.52 -9.50 -1.99
CA VAL A 668 25.58 -8.96 -0.63
C VAL A 668 24.74 -7.71 -0.51
N TYR A 669 23.78 -7.70 0.39
CA TYR A 669 22.95 -6.52 0.67
C TYR A 669 23.63 -5.63 1.72
N VAL A 670 23.70 -4.33 1.42
CA VAL A 670 24.30 -3.32 2.30
C VAL A 670 23.23 -2.36 2.78
N LYS A 671 23.06 -2.20 4.08
CA LYS A 671 22.02 -1.35 4.65
C LYS A 671 22.29 0.13 4.35
N ALA A 672 21.26 0.82 3.86
CA ALA A 672 21.32 2.25 3.63
C ALA A 672 21.69 3.01 4.93
N GLY A 673 22.59 3.95 4.80
CA GLY A 673 23.07 4.78 5.91
C GLY A 673 24.38 4.33 6.53
N LEU A 674 24.85 3.11 6.32
CA LEU A 674 26.19 2.70 6.80
C LEU A 674 27.29 3.59 6.23
N VAL A 675 27.21 3.89 4.93
CA VAL A 675 28.13 4.80 4.23
C VAL A 675 28.07 6.20 4.81
N SER A 676 26.86 6.71 5.07
CA SER A 676 26.68 8.04 5.66
C SER A 676 27.28 8.12 7.08
N ASP A 677 27.01 7.10 7.90
CA ASP A 677 27.53 7.04 9.26
C ASP A 677 29.07 6.96 9.25
N PHE A 678 29.63 6.14 8.35
CA PHE A 678 31.08 6.04 8.20
C PHE A 678 31.73 7.36 7.74
N ARG A 679 31.15 8.01 6.75
CA ARG A 679 31.61 9.32 6.28
C ARG A 679 31.61 10.38 7.40
N GLN A 680 30.52 10.45 8.16
CA GLN A 680 30.38 11.38 9.27
C GLN A 680 31.46 11.16 10.34
N GLU A 681 31.65 9.92 10.74
CA GLU A 681 32.66 9.55 11.75
C GLU A 681 34.10 9.77 11.29
N MET A 682 34.34 9.67 9.98
CA MET A 682 35.67 9.83 9.38
C MET A 682 35.93 11.25 8.86
N GLY A 683 34.95 12.18 9.01
CA GLY A 683 35.08 13.55 8.50
C GLY A 683 35.15 13.65 6.98
N MET A 684 34.57 12.68 6.25
CA MET A 684 34.58 12.64 4.78
C MET A 684 33.41 13.44 4.21
N LEU A 685 33.64 14.66 3.82
CA LEU A 685 32.63 15.56 3.25
C LEU A 685 32.06 15.05 1.92
N LYS A 686 30.81 15.39 1.63
CA LYS A 686 30.10 15.06 0.41
C LYS A 686 29.69 16.35 -0.31
N CYS A 687 30.41 16.70 -1.35
CA CYS A 687 30.17 17.92 -2.14
C CYS A 687 29.22 17.61 -3.32
N ARG A 688 27.92 17.63 -3.08
CA ARG A 688 26.90 17.32 -4.09
C ARG A 688 26.75 18.38 -5.16
N GLU A 689 27.07 19.62 -4.85
CA GLU A 689 26.91 20.77 -5.74
C GLU A 689 28.05 20.89 -6.75
N VAL A 690 29.16 20.20 -6.53
CA VAL A 690 30.35 20.31 -7.39
C VAL A 690 30.35 19.27 -8.50
N ASN A 691 30.02 18.01 -8.18
CA ASN A 691 30.01 16.92 -9.14
C ASN A 691 29.33 15.66 -8.58
N ASP A 692 29.18 14.63 -9.46
CA ASP A 692 28.57 13.34 -9.13
C ASP A 692 29.60 12.27 -8.69
N LEU A 693 30.89 12.59 -8.53
CA LEU A 693 31.94 11.63 -8.13
C LEU A 693 31.67 10.99 -6.78
N HIS A 694 30.90 11.65 -5.93
CA HIS A 694 30.47 11.10 -4.65
C HIS A 694 29.67 9.79 -4.80
N HIS A 695 29.00 9.51 -5.93
CA HIS A 695 28.32 8.24 -6.18
C HIS A 695 29.32 7.09 -6.35
N ALA A 696 30.42 7.29 -7.06
CA ALA A 696 31.48 6.29 -7.17
C ALA A 696 32.17 6.03 -5.82
N GLN A 697 32.40 7.09 -5.06
CA GLN A 697 32.95 7.00 -3.71
C GLN A 697 31.99 6.25 -2.76
N ASP A 698 30.69 6.52 -2.80
CA ASP A 698 29.68 5.81 -2.01
C ASP A 698 29.61 4.33 -2.43
N ALA A 699 29.69 4.02 -3.72
CA ALA A 699 29.75 2.64 -4.20
C ALA A 699 30.98 1.89 -3.65
N TYR A 700 32.15 2.52 -3.66
CA TYR A 700 33.33 1.95 -3.06
C TYR A 700 33.19 1.70 -1.53
N LEU A 701 32.66 2.68 -0.82
CA LEU A 701 32.38 2.52 0.61
C LEU A 701 31.34 1.44 0.91
N ASN A 702 30.34 1.28 0.02
CA ASN A 702 29.38 0.17 0.12
C ASN A 702 30.06 -1.20 -0.01
N ILE A 703 31.07 -1.35 -0.88
CA ILE A 703 31.87 -2.59 -0.97
C ILE A 703 32.61 -2.83 0.33
N VAL A 704 33.31 -1.82 0.84
CA VAL A 704 34.10 -1.94 2.08
C VAL A 704 33.21 -2.34 3.26
N LEU A 705 32.17 -1.56 3.53
CA LEU A 705 31.28 -1.76 4.67
C LEU A 705 30.44 -3.05 4.52
N GLY A 706 29.98 -3.32 3.32
CA GLY A 706 29.23 -4.54 3.00
C GLY A 706 30.07 -5.79 3.23
N ASN A 707 31.33 -5.79 2.81
CA ASN A 707 32.22 -6.93 3.06
C ASN A 707 32.50 -7.12 4.56
N VAL A 708 32.73 -6.04 5.29
CA VAL A 708 32.94 -6.09 6.75
C VAL A 708 31.72 -6.67 7.47
N TYR A 709 30.52 -6.19 7.14
CA TYR A 709 29.29 -6.69 7.77
C TYR A 709 28.95 -8.12 7.35
N ASN A 710 29.13 -8.47 6.07
CA ASN A 710 28.92 -9.82 5.58
C ASN A 710 29.89 -10.83 6.20
N THR A 711 31.14 -10.42 6.47
CA THR A 711 32.14 -11.24 7.12
C THR A 711 31.88 -11.36 8.62
N ARG A 712 31.49 -10.26 9.29
CA ARG A 712 31.24 -10.24 10.74
C ARG A 712 29.96 -10.96 11.14
N PHE A 713 28.86 -10.68 10.42
CA PHE A 713 27.54 -11.23 10.70
C PHE A 713 27.22 -12.33 9.68
N THR A 714 27.34 -13.58 10.09
CA THR A 714 27.17 -14.75 9.21
C THR A 714 25.78 -14.87 8.60
N LYS A 715 25.61 -15.73 7.59
CA LYS A 715 24.30 -16.07 7.00
C LYS A 715 23.37 -16.80 7.99
N ASP A 716 23.89 -17.30 9.10
CA ASP A 716 23.14 -17.88 10.21
C ASP A 716 23.17 -16.95 11.43
N PRO A 717 22.23 -15.96 11.49
CA PRO A 717 22.17 -15.00 12.58
C PRO A 717 21.89 -15.63 13.94
N LEU A 718 21.14 -16.72 13.98
CA LEU A 718 20.81 -17.42 15.23
C LEU A 718 22.05 -18.04 15.86
N ASN A 719 22.87 -18.73 15.07
CA ASN A 719 24.12 -19.30 15.52
C ASN A 719 25.13 -18.22 15.93
N PHE A 720 25.16 -17.11 15.21
CA PHE A 720 25.98 -15.94 15.57
C PHE A 720 25.61 -15.40 16.96
N VAL A 721 24.32 -15.22 17.25
CA VAL A 721 23.81 -14.71 18.55
C VAL A 721 24.19 -15.67 19.68
N LYS A 722 23.97 -16.98 19.51
CA LYS A 722 24.27 -17.98 20.51
C LYS A 722 25.76 -18.02 20.88
N ASN A 723 26.64 -17.75 19.92
CA ASN A 723 28.09 -17.79 20.11
C ASN A 723 28.72 -16.43 20.47
N ASN A 724 27.96 -15.36 20.52
CA ASN A 724 28.43 -13.99 20.78
C ASN A 724 27.50 -13.24 21.72
N GLU A 725 27.61 -13.41 23.02
CA GLU A 725 26.78 -12.72 24.03
C GLU A 725 26.88 -11.18 23.95
N LYS A 726 28.08 -10.67 23.70
CA LYS A 726 28.34 -9.22 23.61
C LYS A 726 28.73 -8.82 22.20
N TYR A 727 27.75 -8.34 21.40
CA TYR A 727 28.01 -7.79 20.08
C TYR A 727 27.35 -6.44 19.89
N SER A 728 27.87 -5.63 18.97
CA SER A 728 27.27 -4.38 18.51
C SER A 728 27.24 -4.35 16.99
N ILE A 729 26.15 -3.87 16.41
CA ILE A 729 26.01 -3.62 14.97
C ILE A 729 26.46 -2.20 14.59
N LYS A 730 26.82 -1.35 15.54
CA LYS A 730 27.31 0.00 15.28
C LYS A 730 28.66 -0.04 14.58
N ILE A 731 28.86 0.84 13.60
CA ILE A 731 30.16 1.03 12.94
C ILE A 731 31.18 1.50 13.95
N PHE A 732 30.84 2.58 14.67
CA PHE A 732 31.58 3.13 15.80
C PHE A 732 30.64 3.45 16.95
N GLN A 733 31.16 3.35 18.17
CA GLN A 733 30.47 3.70 19.41
C GLN A 733 31.50 4.25 20.37
N LYS A 734 31.18 5.30 21.11
CA LYS A 734 32.00 5.80 22.22
C LYS A 734 31.48 5.17 23.51
N ASN A 735 32.37 4.57 24.29
CA ASN A 735 32.06 4.13 25.64
C ASN A 735 32.06 5.31 26.62
N SER A 736 31.60 5.07 27.85
CA SER A 736 31.64 6.04 28.96
C SER A 736 33.01 6.75 29.13
N ASP A 737 34.08 6.03 28.85
CA ASP A 737 35.47 6.47 28.96
C ASP A 737 35.96 7.22 27.70
N GLY A 738 35.06 7.52 26.75
CA GLY A 738 35.42 8.20 25.50
C GLY A 738 36.13 7.35 24.46
N LYS A 739 36.40 6.07 24.74
CA LYS A 739 37.11 5.16 23.84
C LYS A 739 36.15 4.71 22.73
N LYS A 740 36.57 4.82 21.47
CA LYS A 740 35.82 4.32 20.33
C LYS A 740 35.81 2.79 20.29
N THR A 741 34.63 2.20 20.18
CA THR A 741 34.40 0.77 19.98
C THR A 741 33.45 0.59 18.79
N GLY A 742 33.17 -0.65 18.38
CA GLY A 742 32.28 -0.96 17.27
C GLY A 742 32.87 -1.95 16.27
N VAL A 743 32.18 -2.21 15.19
CA VAL A 743 32.58 -3.19 14.16
C VAL A 743 33.92 -2.83 13.52
N MET A 744 34.11 -1.53 13.21
CA MET A 744 35.32 -1.06 12.49
C MET A 744 36.51 -0.77 13.40
N THR A 745 36.40 -0.96 14.72
CA THR A 745 37.53 -0.75 15.65
C THR A 745 38.34 -2.00 15.93
N ARG A 746 37.98 -3.12 15.34
CA ARG A 746 38.65 -4.42 15.51
C ARG A 746 38.88 -5.07 14.14
N LYS A 747 39.81 -6.01 14.10
CA LYS A 747 40.05 -6.83 12.92
C LYS A 747 38.83 -7.71 12.65
N VAL A 748 38.37 -7.76 11.41
CA VAL A 748 37.28 -8.59 10.94
C VAL A 748 37.81 -9.54 9.89
N GLU A 749 37.83 -10.82 10.23
CA GLU A 749 38.31 -11.87 9.34
C GLU A 749 37.47 -13.15 9.49
N ARG A 750 37.42 -13.96 8.44
CA ARG A 750 36.74 -15.24 8.42
C ARG A 750 37.37 -16.14 7.36
N GLY A 751 37.70 -17.41 7.75
CA GLY A 751 38.25 -18.36 6.80
C GLY A 751 39.60 -17.96 6.19
N GLY A 752 40.41 -17.17 6.91
CA GLY A 752 41.69 -16.66 6.42
C GLY A 752 41.60 -15.39 5.57
N GLU A 753 40.39 -14.93 5.20
CA GLU A 753 40.16 -13.64 4.53
C GLU A 753 40.00 -12.52 5.54
N VAL A 754 40.80 -11.47 5.43
CA VAL A 754 40.71 -10.24 6.24
C VAL A 754 39.83 -9.23 5.51
N ALA A 755 38.62 -9.02 6.00
CA ALA A 755 37.70 -8.01 5.44
C ALA A 755 38.01 -6.60 5.94
N TRP A 756 38.62 -6.50 7.12
CA TRP A 756 38.97 -5.21 7.72
C TRP A 756 40.07 -5.36 8.77
N ASP A 757 41.02 -4.47 8.71
CA ASP A 757 42.05 -4.29 9.73
C ASP A 757 42.19 -2.78 10.02
N PRO A 758 41.86 -2.31 11.25
CA PRO A 758 41.91 -0.89 11.58
C PRO A 758 43.28 -0.25 11.34
N GLU A 759 44.38 -0.96 11.51
CA GLU A 759 45.74 -0.43 11.37
C GLU A 759 46.06 -0.07 9.92
N THR A 760 45.62 -0.88 8.97
CA THR A 760 45.97 -0.72 7.54
C THR A 760 44.81 -0.19 6.68
N SER A 761 43.58 -0.68 6.92
CA SER A 761 42.43 -0.43 6.04
C SER A 761 41.98 1.03 6.02
N PHE A 762 42.07 1.76 7.14
CA PHE A 762 41.76 3.19 7.16
C PHE A 762 42.64 4.02 6.21
N ALA A 763 43.94 3.75 6.17
CA ALA A 763 44.86 4.41 5.27
C ALA A 763 44.51 4.12 3.80
N ILE A 764 44.18 2.87 3.48
CA ILE A 764 43.76 2.45 2.13
C ILE A 764 42.48 3.18 1.72
N VAL A 765 41.44 3.19 2.56
CA VAL A 765 40.18 3.86 2.29
C VAL A 765 40.40 5.36 2.06
N ARG A 766 41.16 6.04 2.93
CA ARG A 766 41.48 7.48 2.77
C ARG A 766 42.21 7.75 1.44
N LYS A 767 43.17 6.91 1.08
CA LYS A 767 43.89 7.00 -0.20
C LYS A 767 42.97 6.84 -1.40
N MET A 768 42.03 5.89 -1.35
CA MET A 768 41.06 5.68 -2.42
C MET A 768 40.06 6.81 -2.51
N MET A 769 39.57 7.32 -1.39
CA MET A 769 38.62 8.43 -1.34
C MET A 769 39.22 9.78 -1.76
N SER A 770 40.52 9.95 -1.67
CA SER A 770 41.22 11.17 -2.13
C SER A 770 41.45 11.24 -3.64
N LYS A 771 41.18 10.15 -4.38
CA LYS A 771 41.30 10.13 -5.84
C LYS A 771 40.14 10.87 -6.47
N ASN A 772 40.42 12.05 -7.04
CA ASN A 772 39.39 12.93 -7.65
C ASN A 772 39.30 12.76 -9.20
N SER A 773 40.17 11.99 -9.80
CA SER A 773 40.16 11.72 -11.23
C SER A 773 40.00 10.23 -11.53
N ILE A 774 39.05 9.92 -12.41
CA ILE A 774 38.96 8.62 -13.05
C ILE A 774 39.83 8.71 -14.29
N ARG A 775 40.95 7.98 -14.32
CA ARG A 775 41.72 7.76 -15.54
C ARG A 775 41.28 6.49 -16.22
#